data_7a5baea5d7c219b08aa4bbbaa7da1bc7
#
_entry.id   7a5baea5d7c219b08aa4bbbaa7da1bc7
#
_cell.length_a   1.000
_cell.length_b   1.000
_cell.length_c   1.000
_cell.angle_alpha   90.00
_cell.angle_beta   90.00
_cell.angle_gamma   90.00
#
_symmetry.space_group_name_H-M   'P 1'
#
loop_
_entity.id
_entity.type
_entity.pdbx_description
1 polymer ?
#
loop_
_entity_poly.entity_id
_entity_poly.type
_entity_poly.pdbx_seq_one_letter_code
_entity_poly.pdbx_strand_id
1 'polypeptide(L)'
;MERYEPQRIEEKWQRVWGDARAFNVPERVDDGRKPYVLEMLPYPSGELHMGHVRNYMLGEVAAHFRRRRGERVLRPMGFDSFGLPAENAAIKEGGNPRDVTPRNMASIRAQMERLGWAIDWDRVLATHEPEYYRWTQWLFLRFFERGLAYRKDVPVKWCPNDQTVLANEQVVDGHCERCGALVESKNLEQWLFRITKYADQLLDEMELLESWPERVLTMQRNWIGRSEGAEVVFRVDGLDIDIPVFTTRPDTLFGATFFVLAPEHPLIPELVAGTEREQQVLDYARHAAARSTADREANEKDGVFTGRHVVNPVNGDRIPLWVAAYVLVEYGTGAIMAVPAHDQRDADFAQRFELPVVEVVDENERLVDSAQFSGLPAADAKRAIVEWLAENGRGRATVSFRLRDWLLSRQRYWGPPIPIVYCESCGIVPVPDADLPVLLPEIDDYLPKGRSPLAAAEDWVRTACPSCGGEARRETDTMDTFVDSSWYFLRYCDPQNDEAPFDRELVDYWLPIDQYIGGVEHAILHLLYSRFFVKVLNDIGLVGFREPFARLFTQGMLYHRGAKMSKSKGNVIAPDEYIERHGADAVRLYLPFLGPVDQDAEWQDSGFEGMVRFLHRLWRVALDVVDRPGAVTTGTPLARKAHATVAKVTDDIGRRFALNTPIAAVMELVNAISREPDDPAARFAVETALSLIQPYAPHIAEELWERLGSERLWDHPWPEADPSQLERDTFELVVQVNGKLRDRFEVEADMPEDELVARAKASPRVQARLEGVELRKTIVVPGKLVNLVVDGGGAR
;
A
#
# COMPACT_ATOMS: atom_id res chain seq x y z
N MET A 1 24.60 41.58 -11.47
CA MET A 1 23.87 40.34 -11.78
C MET A 1 22.44 40.44 -11.28
N GLU A 2 21.50 40.09 -12.11
CA GLU A 2 20.08 39.99 -11.73
C GLU A 2 19.88 38.95 -10.61
N ARG A 3 19.04 39.28 -9.65
CA ARG A 3 18.79 38.42 -8.50
C ARG A 3 17.72 37.35 -8.88
N TYR A 4 17.90 36.14 -8.41
CA TYR A 4 16.87 35.11 -8.49
C TYR A 4 15.67 35.46 -7.60
N GLU A 5 14.48 35.60 -8.20
CA GLU A 5 13.21 35.96 -7.55
C GLU A 5 12.20 34.86 -7.77
N PRO A 6 12.22 33.82 -6.93
CA PRO A 6 11.44 32.61 -7.17
C PRO A 6 9.94 32.89 -7.30
N GLN A 7 9.33 33.69 -6.43
CA GLN A 7 7.88 33.91 -6.42
C GLN A 7 7.38 34.47 -7.76
N ARG A 8 8.08 35.50 -8.30
CA ARG A 8 7.72 36.11 -9.59
C ARG A 8 7.86 35.15 -10.75
N ILE A 9 8.90 34.31 -10.72
CA ILE A 9 9.17 33.32 -11.76
C ILE A 9 8.13 32.21 -11.70
N GLU A 10 7.80 31.72 -10.52
CA GLU A 10 6.82 30.67 -10.29
C GLU A 10 5.42 31.11 -10.74
N GLU A 11 4.96 32.31 -10.34
CA GLU A 11 3.67 32.85 -10.79
C GLU A 11 3.58 33.01 -12.33
N LYS A 12 4.69 33.42 -12.97
CA LYS A 12 4.75 33.50 -14.43
C LYS A 12 4.52 32.13 -15.07
N TRP A 13 5.30 31.13 -14.66
CA TRP A 13 5.29 29.84 -15.33
C TRP A 13 4.04 29.01 -15.00
N GLN A 14 3.52 29.06 -13.79
CA GLN A 14 2.24 28.42 -13.42
C GLN A 14 1.10 28.96 -14.30
N ARG A 15 1.05 30.28 -14.54
CA ARG A 15 0.07 30.86 -15.46
C ARG A 15 0.30 30.41 -16.90
N VAL A 16 1.54 30.41 -17.39
CA VAL A 16 1.88 29.97 -18.76
C VAL A 16 1.46 28.52 -18.98
N TRP A 17 1.74 27.62 -18.02
CA TRP A 17 1.32 26.22 -18.12
C TRP A 17 -0.21 26.05 -18.07
N GLY A 18 -0.89 26.80 -17.22
CA GLY A 18 -2.34 26.82 -17.12
C GLY A 18 -3.00 27.26 -18.42
N ASP A 19 -2.58 28.43 -18.95
CA ASP A 19 -3.10 29.00 -20.20
C ASP A 19 -2.86 28.06 -21.40
N ALA A 20 -1.70 27.41 -21.42
CA ALA A 20 -1.34 26.44 -22.47
C ALA A 20 -1.98 25.06 -22.28
N ARG A 21 -2.64 24.79 -21.14
CA ARG A 21 -3.09 23.46 -20.73
C ARG A 21 -1.99 22.41 -20.91
N ALA A 22 -0.76 22.78 -20.48
CA ALA A 22 0.47 22.09 -20.81
C ALA A 22 0.50 20.61 -20.39
N PHE A 23 -0.28 20.22 -19.40
CA PHE A 23 -0.28 18.88 -18.80
C PHE A 23 -1.54 18.06 -19.08
N ASN A 24 -2.49 18.63 -19.84
CA ASN A 24 -3.69 17.93 -20.24
C ASN A 24 -3.40 16.90 -21.33
N VAL A 25 -4.13 15.79 -21.29
CA VAL A 25 -4.02 14.77 -22.31
C VAL A 25 -5.39 14.50 -22.96
N PRO A 26 -5.43 14.23 -24.28
CA PRO A 26 -6.67 13.82 -24.93
C PRO A 26 -7.15 12.45 -24.40
N GLU A 27 -8.42 12.13 -24.65
CA GLU A 27 -8.97 10.82 -24.25
C GLU A 27 -8.22 9.65 -24.86
N ARG A 28 -7.81 9.76 -26.12
CA ARG A 28 -7.00 8.78 -26.84
C ARG A 28 -5.84 9.46 -27.56
N VAL A 29 -4.77 8.72 -27.76
CA VAL A 29 -3.55 9.12 -28.47
C VAL A 29 -3.28 8.06 -29.54
N ASP A 30 -3.23 8.45 -30.81
CA ASP A 30 -3.14 7.49 -31.93
C ASP A 30 -1.73 6.98 -32.21
N ASP A 31 -0.67 7.65 -31.72
CA ASP A 31 0.70 7.49 -32.22
C ASP A 31 1.72 7.17 -31.14
N GLY A 32 1.35 6.74 -29.93
CA GLY A 32 2.37 6.72 -28.95
C GLY A 32 2.21 5.89 -27.71
N ARG A 33 3.26 5.94 -26.93
CA ARG A 33 3.28 5.45 -25.57
C ARG A 33 2.40 6.36 -24.70
N LYS A 34 1.50 5.76 -23.97
CA LYS A 34 0.45 6.41 -23.19
C LYS A 34 0.51 6.03 -21.70
N PRO A 35 1.58 6.37 -20.98
CA PRO A 35 1.70 5.95 -19.59
C PRO A 35 0.67 6.64 -18.70
N TYR A 36 0.11 5.86 -17.78
CA TYR A 36 -0.73 6.33 -16.70
C TYR A 36 0.10 6.33 -15.41
N VAL A 37 0.37 7.52 -14.88
CA VAL A 37 1.10 7.71 -13.63
C VAL A 37 0.12 8.24 -12.60
N LEU A 38 -0.01 7.59 -11.46
CA LEU A 38 -1.01 7.95 -10.46
C LEU A 38 -0.47 7.77 -9.04
N GLU A 39 -0.77 8.74 -8.20
CA GLU A 39 -0.59 8.69 -6.77
C GLU A 39 -1.94 8.48 -6.07
N MET A 40 -1.89 7.92 -4.85
CA MET A 40 -3.10 7.75 -4.05
C MET A 40 -3.76 9.08 -3.74
N LEU A 41 -5.09 9.09 -3.76
CA LEU A 41 -5.91 10.27 -3.48
C LEU A 41 -5.64 10.85 -2.08
N PRO A 42 -5.54 12.19 -1.94
CA PRO A 42 -5.49 12.82 -0.63
C PRO A 42 -6.86 12.87 0.04
N TYR A 43 -6.87 12.71 1.36
CA TYR A 43 -8.02 13.02 2.19
C TYR A 43 -8.04 14.53 2.48
N PRO A 44 -9.17 15.24 2.26
CA PRO A 44 -9.29 16.67 2.56
C PRO A 44 -9.53 16.91 4.06
N SER A 45 -8.67 16.37 4.89
CA SER A 45 -8.69 16.50 6.36
C SER A 45 -7.85 17.68 6.88
N GLY A 46 -7.74 18.75 6.09
CA GLY A 46 -6.93 19.94 6.27
C GLY A 46 -5.85 20.05 5.18
N GLU A 47 -4.85 20.90 5.38
CA GLU A 47 -3.81 21.21 4.41
C GLU A 47 -2.83 20.07 4.12
N LEU A 48 -2.06 20.18 3.01
CA LEU A 48 -0.95 19.29 2.73
C LEU A 48 0.18 19.47 3.75
N HIS A 49 0.94 18.43 3.95
CA HIS A 49 2.20 18.48 4.68
C HIS A 49 3.33 17.88 3.83
N MET A 50 4.59 18.11 4.21
CA MET A 50 5.77 17.68 3.46
C MET A 50 5.79 16.18 3.14
N GLY A 51 5.14 15.33 3.93
CA GLY A 51 4.98 13.91 3.62
C GLY A 51 4.12 13.66 2.37
N HIS A 52 3.04 14.41 2.18
CA HIS A 52 2.25 14.39 0.95
C HIS A 52 3.08 14.90 -0.24
N VAL A 53 3.77 16.03 -0.07
CA VAL A 53 4.59 16.60 -1.13
C VAL A 53 5.68 15.62 -1.57
N ARG A 54 6.32 14.90 -0.63
CA ARG A 54 7.30 13.85 -0.96
C ARG A 54 6.69 12.75 -1.85
N ASN A 55 5.49 12.29 -1.51
CA ASN A 55 4.79 11.26 -2.30
C ASN A 55 4.51 11.74 -3.72
N TYR A 56 3.87 12.90 -3.85
CA TYR A 56 3.47 13.44 -5.16
C TYR A 56 4.66 13.87 -6.04
N MET A 57 5.79 14.25 -5.44
CA MET A 57 7.00 14.52 -6.19
C MET A 57 7.57 13.31 -6.95
N LEU A 58 7.27 12.09 -6.52
CA LEU A 58 7.75 10.89 -7.22
C LEU A 58 7.05 10.71 -8.56
N GLY A 59 5.72 10.84 -8.59
CA GLY A 59 4.94 10.81 -9.82
C GLY A 59 5.21 12.03 -10.70
N GLU A 60 5.43 13.18 -10.09
CA GLU A 60 5.79 14.41 -10.78
C GLU A 60 7.06 14.26 -11.64
N VAL A 61 8.14 13.76 -11.02
CA VAL A 61 9.40 13.51 -11.74
C VAL A 61 9.20 12.46 -12.83
N ALA A 62 8.47 11.39 -12.54
CA ALA A 62 8.18 10.34 -13.52
C ALA A 62 7.39 10.89 -14.72
N ALA A 63 6.38 11.73 -14.47
CA ALA A 63 5.53 12.32 -15.50
C ALA A 63 6.33 13.25 -16.42
N HIS A 64 7.11 14.17 -15.87
CA HIS A 64 7.98 15.06 -16.67
C HIS A 64 9.00 14.29 -17.50
N PHE A 65 9.68 13.31 -16.90
CA PHE A 65 10.66 12.47 -17.59
C PHE A 65 10.05 11.74 -18.79
N ARG A 66 8.89 11.08 -18.57
CA ARG A 66 8.19 10.33 -19.63
C ARG A 66 7.66 11.25 -20.73
N ARG A 67 7.02 12.37 -20.36
CA ARG A 67 6.52 13.39 -21.32
C ARG A 67 7.64 13.86 -22.25
N ARG A 68 8.79 14.20 -21.70
CA ARG A 68 9.94 14.70 -22.48
C ARG A 68 10.66 13.60 -23.28
N ARG A 69 10.26 12.34 -23.08
CA ARG A 69 10.62 11.21 -23.96
C ARG A 69 9.58 10.97 -25.06
N GLY A 70 8.66 11.89 -25.26
CA GLY A 70 7.63 11.83 -26.30
C GLY A 70 6.39 10.99 -25.89
N GLU A 71 6.27 10.60 -24.62
CA GLU A 71 5.10 9.86 -24.12
C GLU A 71 3.96 10.82 -23.74
N ARG A 72 2.70 10.40 -23.93
CA ARG A 72 1.51 11.15 -23.51
C ARG A 72 1.07 10.65 -22.13
N VAL A 73 1.40 11.39 -21.10
CA VAL A 73 1.24 10.97 -19.71
C VAL A 73 -0.11 11.39 -19.14
N LEU A 74 -0.96 10.41 -18.82
CA LEU A 74 -2.15 10.67 -18.00
C LEU A 74 -1.70 10.75 -16.54
N ARG A 75 -1.89 11.92 -15.93
CA ARG A 75 -1.67 12.15 -14.49
C ARG A 75 -2.78 13.04 -13.93
N PRO A 76 -3.92 12.44 -13.57
CA PRO A 76 -5.03 13.14 -12.95
C PRO A 76 -4.83 13.34 -11.46
N MET A 77 -5.70 14.13 -10.84
CA MET A 77 -5.77 14.31 -9.39
C MET A 77 -7.23 14.44 -8.95
N GLY A 78 -7.52 14.08 -7.71
CA GLY A 78 -8.83 14.22 -7.10
C GLY A 78 -8.74 14.11 -5.58
N PHE A 79 -9.89 13.87 -4.95
CA PHE A 79 -9.99 13.89 -3.49
C PHE A 79 -10.84 12.70 -3.00
N ASP A 80 -10.30 11.92 -2.07
CA ASP A 80 -11.08 10.98 -1.29
C ASP A 80 -11.77 11.75 -0.16
N SER A 81 -12.91 12.33 -0.50
CA SER A 81 -13.54 13.42 0.25
C SER A 81 -14.72 12.97 1.11
N PHE A 82 -15.16 11.72 1.00
CA PHE A 82 -16.07 11.07 1.93
C PHE A 82 -15.30 10.37 3.09
N GLY A 83 -16.04 9.91 4.08
CA GLY A 83 -15.59 9.04 5.16
C GLY A 83 -15.01 9.76 6.37
N LEU A 84 -14.52 8.94 7.29
CA LEU A 84 -14.06 9.36 8.62
C LEU A 84 -12.99 10.47 8.63
N PRO A 85 -12.01 10.52 7.72
CA PRO A 85 -10.99 11.55 7.76
C PRO A 85 -11.56 12.97 7.60
N ALA A 86 -12.45 13.15 6.62
CA ALA A 86 -13.10 14.44 6.35
C ALA A 86 -14.12 14.80 7.43
N GLU A 87 -14.92 13.82 7.87
CA GLU A 87 -15.91 14.04 8.92
C GLU A 87 -15.27 14.39 10.27
N ASN A 88 -14.22 13.67 10.68
CA ASN A 88 -13.51 13.97 11.92
C ASN A 88 -12.77 15.32 11.85
N ALA A 89 -12.30 15.75 10.69
CA ALA A 89 -11.75 17.10 10.51
C ALA A 89 -12.85 18.15 10.74
N ALA A 90 -14.02 17.97 10.16
CA ALA A 90 -15.16 18.87 10.36
C ALA A 90 -15.61 18.94 11.83
N ILE A 91 -15.70 17.80 12.52
CA ILE A 91 -16.03 17.73 13.95
C ILE A 91 -15.00 18.51 14.77
N LYS A 92 -13.70 18.31 14.49
CA LYS A 92 -12.62 19.01 15.21
C LYS A 92 -12.68 20.53 15.03
N GLU A 93 -13.11 21.00 13.86
CA GLU A 93 -13.28 22.42 13.55
C GLU A 93 -14.62 22.98 14.06
N GLY A 94 -15.55 22.14 14.51
CA GLY A 94 -16.90 22.54 14.92
C GLY A 94 -17.79 22.97 13.75
N GLY A 95 -17.47 22.52 12.52
CA GLY A 95 -18.22 22.84 11.29
C GLY A 95 -18.97 21.61 10.74
N ASN A 96 -19.75 21.80 9.66
CA ASN A 96 -20.39 20.71 8.94
C ASN A 96 -19.45 20.16 7.85
N PRO A 97 -19.35 18.84 7.66
CA PRO A 97 -18.48 18.27 6.62
C PRO A 97 -18.85 18.74 5.20
N ARG A 98 -20.10 19.11 4.94
CA ARG A 98 -20.54 19.72 3.68
C ARG A 98 -19.82 21.03 3.34
N ASP A 99 -19.48 21.82 4.37
CA ASP A 99 -18.81 23.12 4.21
C ASP A 99 -17.30 23.00 4.35
N VAL A 100 -16.86 22.19 5.32
CA VAL A 100 -15.44 22.01 5.67
C VAL A 100 -14.69 21.26 4.56
N THR A 101 -15.27 20.21 4.01
CA THR A 101 -14.62 19.36 3.00
C THR A 101 -14.31 20.12 1.71
N PRO A 102 -15.25 20.83 1.05
CA PRO A 102 -14.95 21.63 -0.14
C PRO A 102 -13.92 22.73 0.10
N ARG A 103 -13.96 23.38 1.27
CA ARG A 103 -12.97 24.39 1.66
C ARG A 103 -11.57 23.80 1.76
N ASN A 104 -11.43 22.64 2.42
CA ASN A 104 -10.16 21.95 2.54
C ASN A 104 -9.64 21.46 1.17
N MET A 105 -10.53 20.98 0.31
CA MET A 105 -10.18 20.62 -1.08
C MET A 105 -9.64 21.82 -1.85
N ALA A 106 -10.29 22.97 -1.76
CA ALA A 106 -9.83 24.20 -2.41
C ALA A 106 -8.44 24.62 -1.90
N SER A 107 -8.19 24.52 -0.59
CA SER A 107 -6.89 24.81 0.02
C SER A 107 -5.80 23.86 -0.49
N ILE A 108 -6.06 22.54 -0.48
CA ILE A 108 -5.11 21.54 -1.00
C ILE A 108 -4.83 21.77 -2.48
N ARG A 109 -5.86 22.03 -3.29
CA ARG A 109 -5.69 22.34 -4.71
C ARG A 109 -4.82 23.55 -4.94
N ALA A 110 -5.06 24.64 -4.21
CA ALA A 110 -4.23 25.85 -4.30
C ALA A 110 -2.76 25.57 -3.94
N GLN A 111 -2.51 24.73 -2.93
CA GLN A 111 -1.14 24.31 -2.58
C GLN A 111 -0.49 23.48 -3.68
N MET A 112 -1.23 22.56 -4.33
CA MET A 112 -0.73 21.77 -5.46
C MET A 112 -0.43 22.63 -6.68
N GLU A 113 -1.32 23.57 -7.02
CA GLU A 113 -1.13 24.54 -8.10
C GLU A 113 0.09 25.43 -7.83
N ARG A 114 0.27 25.89 -6.60
CA ARG A 114 1.43 26.69 -6.17
C ARG A 114 2.75 25.92 -6.23
N LEU A 115 2.72 24.60 -6.03
CA LEU A 115 3.86 23.73 -6.24
C LEU A 115 4.18 23.53 -7.74
N GLY A 116 3.30 23.93 -8.64
CA GLY A 116 3.48 23.84 -10.08
C GLY A 116 3.50 22.39 -10.59
N TRP A 117 2.68 21.51 -10.03
CA TRP A 117 2.65 20.09 -10.43
C TRP A 117 1.98 19.89 -11.79
N ALA A 118 2.54 18.97 -12.57
CA ALA A 118 2.08 18.60 -13.91
C ALA A 118 0.86 17.67 -13.82
N ILE A 119 -0.29 18.23 -13.45
CA ILE A 119 -1.57 17.53 -13.26
C ILE A 119 -2.54 17.88 -14.38
N ASP A 120 -3.27 16.89 -14.88
CA ASP A 120 -4.42 17.10 -15.76
C ASP A 120 -5.66 17.49 -14.92
N TRP A 121 -5.83 18.78 -14.70
CA TRP A 121 -6.90 19.34 -13.88
C TRP A 121 -8.30 19.24 -14.49
N ASP A 122 -8.44 18.87 -15.77
CA ASP A 122 -9.75 18.62 -16.36
C ASP A 122 -10.35 17.28 -15.91
N ARG A 123 -9.55 16.42 -15.31
CA ARG A 123 -9.95 15.11 -14.83
C ARG A 123 -10.07 15.02 -13.31
N VAL A 124 -10.28 16.17 -12.65
CA VAL A 124 -10.52 16.22 -11.20
C VAL A 124 -11.83 15.51 -10.85
N LEU A 125 -11.81 14.77 -9.77
CA LEU A 125 -13.00 14.19 -9.15
C LEU A 125 -12.93 14.33 -7.62
N ALA A 126 -14.10 14.25 -6.99
CA ALA A 126 -14.25 14.19 -5.54
C ALA A 126 -15.29 13.14 -5.16
N THR A 127 -14.95 12.28 -4.23
CA THR A 127 -15.81 11.12 -3.93
C THR A 127 -17.14 11.49 -3.29
N HIS A 128 -17.26 12.68 -2.68
CA HIS A 128 -18.51 13.17 -2.07
C HIS A 128 -19.50 13.82 -3.07
N GLU A 129 -19.06 14.07 -4.31
CA GLU A 129 -19.93 14.65 -5.34
C GLU A 129 -20.93 13.61 -5.84
N PRO A 130 -22.21 13.99 -6.03
CA PRO A 130 -23.25 13.07 -6.50
C PRO A 130 -22.91 12.39 -7.83
N GLU A 131 -22.22 13.09 -8.74
CA GLU A 131 -21.77 12.60 -10.03
C GLU A 131 -20.74 11.47 -9.93
N TYR A 132 -20.03 11.39 -8.77
CA TYR A 132 -19.12 10.32 -8.47
C TYR A 132 -19.79 9.19 -7.69
N TYR A 133 -20.37 9.47 -6.50
CA TYR A 133 -20.87 8.40 -5.65
C TYR A 133 -22.14 7.73 -6.16
N ARG A 134 -22.87 8.32 -7.13
CA ARG A 134 -23.88 7.63 -7.91
C ARG A 134 -23.35 6.30 -8.46
N TRP A 135 -22.13 6.31 -8.95
CA TRP A 135 -21.51 5.13 -9.54
C TRP A 135 -20.95 4.17 -8.48
N THR A 136 -20.50 4.66 -7.34
CA THR A 136 -20.22 3.81 -6.18
C THR A 136 -21.47 3.03 -5.74
N GLN A 137 -22.62 3.70 -5.67
CA GLN A 137 -23.91 3.07 -5.38
C GLN A 137 -24.31 2.07 -6.47
N TRP A 138 -24.12 2.40 -7.73
CA TRP A 138 -24.41 1.51 -8.84
C TRP A 138 -23.51 0.24 -8.78
N LEU A 139 -22.24 0.39 -8.52
CA LEU A 139 -21.32 -0.74 -8.33
C LEU A 139 -21.73 -1.62 -7.14
N PHE A 140 -22.12 -1.02 -6.02
CA PHE A 140 -22.69 -1.79 -4.90
C PHE A 140 -23.88 -2.63 -5.34
N LEU A 141 -24.81 -2.09 -6.13
CA LEU A 141 -25.95 -2.85 -6.65
C LEU A 141 -25.54 -4.00 -7.55
N ARG A 142 -24.54 -3.81 -8.42
CA ARG A 142 -23.99 -4.91 -9.25
C ARG A 142 -23.39 -6.03 -8.38
N PHE A 143 -22.75 -5.68 -7.27
CA PHE A 143 -22.23 -6.66 -6.31
C PHE A 143 -23.38 -7.36 -5.56
N PHE A 144 -24.40 -6.61 -5.16
CA PHE A 144 -25.60 -7.15 -4.52
C PHE A 144 -26.34 -8.19 -5.40
N GLU A 145 -26.57 -7.86 -6.65
CA GLU A 145 -27.21 -8.76 -7.63
C GLU A 145 -26.49 -10.11 -7.78
N ARG A 146 -25.18 -10.12 -7.55
CA ARG A 146 -24.33 -11.32 -7.63
C ARG A 146 -24.14 -12.02 -6.29
N GLY A 147 -24.83 -11.56 -5.25
CA GLY A 147 -24.67 -12.07 -3.91
C GLY A 147 -23.29 -11.82 -3.31
N LEU A 148 -22.54 -10.85 -3.88
CA LEU A 148 -21.25 -10.39 -3.33
C LEU A 148 -21.43 -9.34 -2.25
N ALA A 149 -22.47 -8.53 -2.30
CA ALA A 149 -22.91 -7.69 -1.19
C ALA A 149 -24.06 -8.40 -0.45
N TYR A 150 -23.97 -8.47 0.87
CA TYR A 150 -24.99 -9.13 1.69
C TYR A 150 -25.00 -8.55 3.10
N ARG A 151 -26.12 -8.75 3.82
CA ARG A 151 -26.31 -8.29 5.18
C ARG A 151 -26.35 -9.46 6.15
N LYS A 152 -25.67 -9.34 7.28
CA LYS A 152 -25.62 -10.38 8.30
C LYS A 152 -25.33 -9.79 9.68
N ASP A 153 -25.87 -10.45 10.72
CA ASP A 153 -25.49 -10.22 12.11
C ASP A 153 -24.09 -10.78 12.36
N VAL A 154 -23.17 -9.93 12.73
CA VAL A 154 -21.77 -10.32 12.94
C VAL A 154 -21.17 -9.60 14.16
N PRO A 155 -20.23 -10.24 14.86
CA PRO A 155 -19.38 -9.53 15.80
C PRO A 155 -18.48 -8.56 15.02
N VAL A 156 -18.57 -7.28 15.39
CA VAL A 156 -17.82 -6.22 14.73
C VAL A 156 -16.79 -5.61 15.66
N LYS A 157 -15.74 -5.07 15.09
CA LYS A 157 -14.76 -4.24 15.77
C LYS A 157 -15.33 -2.82 15.86
N TRP A 158 -15.58 -2.37 17.04
CA TRP A 158 -16.20 -1.05 17.33
C TRP A 158 -15.16 -0.08 17.89
N CYS A 159 -15.01 1.07 17.25
CA CYS A 159 -14.25 2.17 17.81
C CYS A 159 -15.11 3.02 18.75
N PRO A 160 -14.83 3.03 20.08
CA PRO A 160 -15.66 3.80 21.01
C PRO A 160 -15.46 5.31 20.88
N ASN A 161 -14.31 5.75 20.36
CA ASN A 161 -14.01 7.16 20.12
C ASN A 161 -14.70 7.70 18.87
N ASP A 162 -14.53 7.00 17.75
CA ASP A 162 -15.18 7.37 16.48
C ASP A 162 -16.65 6.92 16.41
N GLN A 163 -17.12 6.13 17.36
CA GLN A 163 -18.47 5.57 17.49
C GLN A 163 -18.98 4.93 16.19
N THR A 164 -18.14 4.09 15.61
CA THR A 164 -18.43 3.38 14.36
C THR A 164 -17.76 2.02 14.31
N VAL A 165 -18.23 1.18 13.38
CA VAL A 165 -17.62 -0.10 13.04
C VAL A 165 -16.34 0.14 12.24
N LEU A 166 -15.35 -0.70 12.49
CA LEU A 166 -14.11 -0.79 11.73
C LEU A 166 -14.07 -2.09 10.93
N ALA A 167 -13.51 -2.04 9.72
CA ALA A 167 -13.09 -3.25 9.04
C ALA A 167 -11.92 -3.90 9.81
N ASN A 168 -11.72 -5.21 9.66
CA ASN A 168 -10.65 -5.92 10.38
C ASN A 168 -9.27 -5.32 10.08
N GLU A 169 -9.07 -4.88 8.85
CA GLU A 169 -7.87 -4.25 8.32
C GLU A 169 -7.57 -2.89 8.96
N GLN A 170 -8.57 -2.24 9.53
CA GLN A 170 -8.49 -0.95 10.22
C GLN A 170 -8.16 -1.07 11.72
N VAL A 171 -7.88 -2.30 12.17
CA VAL A 171 -7.48 -2.58 13.56
C VAL A 171 -6.03 -3.02 13.60
N VAL A 172 -5.18 -2.24 14.26
CA VAL A 172 -3.75 -2.50 14.41
C VAL A 172 -3.44 -2.72 15.89
N ASP A 173 -2.94 -3.89 16.23
CA ASP A 173 -2.61 -4.27 17.62
C ASP A 173 -3.77 -4.03 18.61
N GLY A 174 -5.00 -4.32 18.19
CA GLY A 174 -6.22 -4.13 19.00
C GLY A 174 -6.71 -2.67 19.08
N HIS A 175 -6.09 -1.75 18.37
CA HIS A 175 -6.42 -0.32 18.38
C HIS A 175 -6.93 0.15 17.02
N CYS A 176 -7.77 1.17 17.03
CA CYS A 176 -8.21 1.86 15.82
C CYS A 176 -7.01 2.51 15.12
N GLU A 177 -6.78 2.21 13.85
CA GLU A 177 -5.66 2.77 13.05
C GLU A 177 -5.66 4.30 12.98
N ARG A 178 -6.84 4.93 13.13
CA ARG A 178 -7.04 6.37 12.97
C ARG A 178 -6.88 7.15 14.27
N CYS A 179 -7.58 6.74 15.32
CA CYS A 179 -7.62 7.49 16.56
C CYS A 179 -6.84 6.85 17.71
N GLY A 180 -6.34 5.60 17.54
CA GLY A 180 -5.59 4.87 18.55
C GLY A 180 -6.41 4.37 19.74
N ALA A 181 -7.74 4.50 19.74
CA ALA A 181 -8.59 3.97 20.80
C ALA A 181 -8.60 2.44 20.81
N LEU A 182 -8.66 1.84 21.99
CA LEU A 182 -8.84 0.39 22.13
C LEU A 182 -10.19 -0.01 21.53
N VAL A 183 -10.17 -1.01 20.65
CA VAL A 183 -11.34 -1.48 19.93
C VAL A 183 -12.16 -2.44 20.80
N GLU A 184 -13.48 -2.27 20.78
CA GLU A 184 -14.44 -3.15 21.46
C GLU A 184 -15.08 -4.13 20.46
N SER A 185 -15.63 -5.24 20.97
CA SER A 185 -16.44 -6.15 20.16
C SER A 185 -17.92 -5.89 20.41
N LYS A 186 -18.72 -5.72 19.33
CA LYS A 186 -20.19 -5.58 19.38
C LYS A 186 -20.83 -6.49 18.33
N ASN A 187 -22.01 -7.01 18.61
CA ASN A 187 -22.82 -7.70 17.58
C ASN A 187 -23.75 -6.69 16.93
N LEU A 188 -23.59 -6.51 15.63
CA LEU A 188 -24.42 -5.61 14.81
C LEU A 188 -24.75 -6.27 13.48
N GLU A 189 -25.92 -5.97 12.97
CA GLU A 189 -26.31 -6.34 11.62
C GLU A 189 -25.63 -5.42 10.62
N GLN A 190 -24.83 -5.98 9.71
CA GLN A 190 -23.89 -5.22 8.88
C GLN A 190 -23.94 -5.66 7.43
N TRP A 191 -23.64 -4.74 6.52
CA TRP A 191 -23.35 -5.04 5.11
C TRP A 191 -21.90 -5.44 4.94
N LEU A 192 -21.69 -6.47 4.12
CA LEU A 192 -20.36 -7.02 3.82
C LEU A 192 -20.22 -7.26 2.32
N PHE A 193 -18.95 -7.13 1.83
CA PHE A 193 -18.55 -7.69 0.54
C PHE A 193 -17.86 -9.04 0.73
N ARG A 194 -18.24 -10.05 -0.08
CA ARG A 194 -17.65 -11.39 -0.11
C ARG A 194 -16.28 -11.42 -0.79
N ILE A 195 -15.33 -10.67 -0.27
CA ILE A 195 -13.95 -10.67 -0.77
C ILE A 195 -13.31 -12.06 -0.64
N THR A 196 -13.74 -12.86 0.35
CA THR A 196 -13.26 -14.24 0.55
C THR A 196 -13.53 -15.15 -0.65
N LYS A 197 -14.58 -14.87 -1.44
CA LYS A 197 -14.88 -15.60 -2.67
C LYS A 197 -13.79 -15.45 -3.74
N TYR A 198 -12.97 -14.42 -3.64
CA TYR A 198 -11.86 -14.11 -4.55
C TYR A 198 -10.50 -14.42 -3.93
N ALA A 199 -10.45 -15.04 -2.74
CA ALA A 199 -9.19 -15.24 -2.01
C ALA A 199 -8.15 -16.04 -2.81
N ASP A 200 -8.54 -17.14 -3.47
CA ASP A 200 -7.63 -17.91 -4.33
C ASP A 200 -7.15 -17.06 -5.52
N GLN A 201 -8.04 -16.38 -6.23
CA GLN A 201 -7.67 -15.52 -7.37
C GLN A 201 -6.74 -14.37 -6.95
N LEU A 202 -6.96 -13.79 -5.76
CA LEU A 202 -6.08 -12.75 -5.22
C LEU A 202 -4.66 -13.28 -4.93
N LEU A 203 -4.53 -14.56 -4.61
CA LEU A 203 -3.22 -15.22 -4.41
C LEU A 203 -2.60 -15.67 -5.73
N ASP A 204 -3.35 -16.42 -6.54
CA ASP A 204 -2.84 -17.05 -7.76
C ASP A 204 -2.38 -16.00 -8.77
N GLU A 205 -3.12 -14.90 -8.90
CA GLU A 205 -2.80 -13.82 -9.83
C GLU A 205 -1.74 -12.83 -9.29
N MET A 206 -1.13 -13.09 -8.13
CA MET A 206 0.07 -12.35 -7.70
C MET A 206 1.25 -12.51 -8.67
N GLU A 207 1.26 -13.56 -9.49
CA GLU A 207 2.23 -13.71 -10.56
C GLU A 207 2.17 -12.60 -11.62
N LEU A 208 1.02 -11.93 -11.77
CA LEU A 208 0.86 -10.77 -12.65
C LEU A 208 1.46 -9.48 -12.06
N LEU A 209 1.88 -9.50 -10.80
CA LEU A 209 2.36 -8.35 -10.03
C LEU A 209 3.91 -8.35 -9.88
N GLU A 210 4.65 -8.83 -10.88
CA GLU A 210 6.12 -8.93 -10.85
C GLU A 210 6.84 -7.62 -10.50
N SER A 211 6.25 -6.48 -10.85
CA SER A 211 6.81 -5.16 -10.58
C SER A 211 6.29 -4.51 -9.29
N TRP A 212 5.69 -5.30 -8.40
CA TRP A 212 5.30 -4.85 -7.07
C TRP A 212 6.41 -5.17 -6.06
N PRO A 213 6.55 -4.35 -4.99
CA PRO A 213 7.49 -4.65 -3.91
C PRO A 213 7.12 -5.97 -3.21
N GLU A 214 8.09 -6.89 -3.07
CA GLU A 214 7.88 -8.20 -2.42
C GLU A 214 7.31 -8.06 -1.00
N ARG A 215 7.64 -6.98 -0.30
CA ARG A 215 7.07 -6.67 1.01
C ARG A 215 5.55 -6.56 0.97
N VAL A 216 5.00 -5.89 -0.05
CA VAL A 216 3.54 -5.72 -0.21
C VAL A 216 2.88 -7.06 -0.53
N LEU A 217 3.46 -7.84 -1.45
CA LEU A 217 2.96 -9.17 -1.81
C LEU A 217 2.96 -10.10 -0.60
N THR A 218 4.03 -10.08 0.19
CA THR A 218 4.13 -10.87 1.42
C THR A 218 3.06 -10.45 2.45
N MET A 219 2.83 -9.15 2.63
CA MET A 219 1.77 -8.66 3.53
C MET A 219 0.40 -9.15 3.08
N GLN A 220 0.06 -9.06 1.79
CA GLN A 220 -1.21 -9.55 1.25
C GLN A 220 -1.33 -11.06 1.38
N ARG A 221 -0.28 -11.81 1.02
CA ARG A 221 -0.26 -13.28 1.13
C ARG A 221 -0.50 -13.74 2.57
N ASN A 222 0.16 -13.09 3.52
CA ASN A 222 -0.02 -13.38 4.94
C ASN A 222 -1.41 -12.97 5.44
N TRP A 223 -1.96 -11.86 4.94
CA TRP A 223 -3.29 -11.39 5.33
C TRP A 223 -4.39 -12.32 4.80
N ILE A 224 -4.30 -12.74 3.55
CA ILE A 224 -5.23 -13.71 2.96
C ILE A 224 -5.10 -15.04 3.69
N GLY A 225 -3.87 -15.46 4.00
CA GLY A 225 -3.57 -16.56 4.92
C GLY A 225 -4.25 -17.88 4.52
N ARG A 226 -4.02 -18.33 3.28
CA ARG A 226 -4.51 -19.61 2.76
C ARG A 226 -3.87 -20.76 3.50
N SER A 227 -4.68 -21.65 4.03
CA SER A 227 -4.25 -22.85 4.73
C SER A 227 -4.97 -24.08 4.19
N GLU A 228 -4.20 -25.06 3.75
CA GLU A 228 -4.73 -26.36 3.32
C GLU A 228 -4.79 -27.29 4.54
N GLY A 229 -5.89 -28.00 4.67
CA GLY A 229 -6.10 -28.89 5.80
C GLY A 229 -7.33 -29.76 5.62
N ALA A 230 -7.93 -30.10 6.73
CA ALA A 230 -9.16 -30.92 6.78
C ALA A 230 -10.21 -30.27 7.68
N GLU A 231 -11.45 -30.33 7.24
CA GLU A 231 -12.61 -30.23 8.11
C GLU A 231 -12.86 -31.60 8.69
N VAL A 232 -12.89 -31.71 10.01
CA VAL A 232 -13.12 -32.95 10.77
C VAL A 232 -14.33 -32.76 11.64
N VAL A 233 -15.26 -33.72 11.61
CA VAL A 233 -16.53 -33.65 12.35
C VAL A 233 -16.44 -34.49 13.62
N PHE A 234 -16.56 -33.85 14.77
CA PHE A 234 -16.63 -34.46 16.08
C PHE A 234 -18.07 -34.50 16.56
N ARG A 235 -18.57 -35.70 16.92
CA ARG A 235 -19.90 -35.84 17.47
C ARG A 235 -19.90 -35.65 18.98
N VAL A 236 -20.86 -34.89 19.49
CA VAL A 236 -21.05 -34.77 20.94
C VAL A 236 -21.64 -36.06 21.51
N ASP A 237 -20.97 -36.59 22.51
CA ASP A 237 -21.40 -37.85 23.13
C ASP A 237 -22.77 -37.70 23.81
N GLY A 238 -23.69 -38.59 23.44
CA GLY A 238 -25.05 -38.61 23.99
C GLY A 238 -26.00 -37.54 23.44
N LEU A 239 -25.57 -36.73 22.45
CA LEU A 239 -26.40 -35.73 21.76
C LEU A 239 -26.32 -35.93 20.24
N ASP A 240 -27.34 -35.47 19.53
CA ASP A 240 -27.36 -35.44 18.06
C ASP A 240 -26.79 -34.12 17.54
N ILE A 241 -25.58 -33.78 18.00
CA ILE A 241 -24.88 -32.56 17.66
C ILE A 241 -23.50 -32.88 17.09
N ASP A 242 -23.23 -32.44 15.90
CA ASP A 242 -21.93 -32.55 15.23
C ASP A 242 -21.21 -31.17 15.24
N ILE A 243 -19.93 -31.17 15.66
CA ILE A 243 -19.10 -29.95 15.71
C ILE A 243 -17.95 -30.10 14.70
N PRO A 244 -17.94 -29.32 13.61
CA PRO A 244 -16.84 -29.33 12.65
C PRO A 244 -15.66 -28.55 13.20
N VAL A 245 -14.45 -29.03 12.95
CA VAL A 245 -13.19 -28.36 13.24
C VAL A 245 -12.30 -28.35 12.02
N PHE A 246 -11.63 -27.24 11.77
CA PHE A 246 -10.58 -27.14 10.75
C PHE A 246 -9.20 -27.37 11.36
N THR A 247 -8.40 -28.23 10.75
CA THR A 247 -7.01 -28.47 11.15
C THR A 247 -6.07 -28.56 9.95
N THR A 248 -4.89 -27.97 10.06
CA THR A 248 -3.76 -28.17 9.12
C THR A 248 -2.93 -29.40 9.47
N ARG A 249 -3.23 -30.04 10.61
CA ARG A 249 -2.50 -31.16 11.17
C ARG A 249 -3.41 -32.40 11.38
N PRO A 250 -4.09 -32.91 10.32
CA PRO A 250 -4.87 -34.13 10.45
C PRO A 250 -4.04 -35.36 10.88
N ASP A 251 -2.73 -35.32 10.65
CA ASP A 251 -1.73 -36.29 11.11
C ASP A 251 -1.68 -36.44 12.65
N THR A 252 -2.07 -35.41 13.40
CA THR A 252 -2.07 -35.43 14.88
C THR A 252 -3.41 -35.83 15.50
N LEU A 253 -4.42 -36.18 14.71
CA LEU A 253 -5.80 -36.38 15.15
C LEU A 253 -5.93 -37.50 16.20
N PHE A 254 -5.10 -38.55 16.11
CA PHE A 254 -5.03 -39.62 17.10
C PHE A 254 -4.51 -39.16 18.48
N GLY A 255 -3.77 -38.06 18.51
CA GLY A 255 -3.25 -37.41 19.73
C GLY A 255 -4.15 -36.34 20.31
N ALA A 256 -5.36 -36.16 19.77
CA ALA A 256 -6.34 -35.21 20.32
C ALA A 256 -6.90 -35.75 21.64
N THR A 257 -6.62 -35.04 22.73
CA THR A 257 -6.99 -35.49 24.09
C THR A 257 -8.05 -34.62 24.75
N PHE A 258 -8.37 -33.49 24.20
CA PHE A 258 -9.48 -32.62 24.56
C PHE A 258 -9.96 -31.80 23.37
N PHE A 259 -11.11 -31.19 23.52
CA PHE A 259 -11.75 -30.38 22.49
C PHE A 259 -12.15 -29.03 23.08
N VAL A 260 -11.98 -27.93 22.36
CA VAL A 260 -12.20 -26.61 22.92
C VAL A 260 -13.04 -25.75 21.98
N LEU A 261 -14.03 -25.07 22.56
CA LEU A 261 -14.85 -24.07 21.88
C LEU A 261 -14.43 -22.65 22.29
N ALA A 262 -14.54 -21.71 21.36
CA ALA A 262 -14.48 -20.30 21.66
C ALA A 262 -15.62 -19.87 22.59
N PRO A 263 -15.44 -18.89 23.48
CA PRO A 263 -16.48 -18.41 24.39
C PRO A 263 -17.75 -17.91 23.68
N GLU A 264 -17.63 -17.45 22.45
CA GLU A 264 -18.73 -16.92 21.63
C GLU A 264 -19.42 -18.01 20.77
N HIS A 265 -19.01 -19.26 20.89
CA HIS A 265 -19.52 -20.34 20.03
C HIS A 265 -21.02 -20.53 20.25
N PRO A 266 -21.87 -20.51 19.18
CA PRO A 266 -23.33 -20.50 19.30
C PRO A 266 -23.94 -21.77 19.94
N LEU A 267 -23.22 -22.89 19.91
CA LEU A 267 -23.70 -24.16 20.48
C LEU A 267 -23.54 -24.21 22.00
N ILE A 268 -22.79 -23.32 22.66
CA ILE A 268 -22.54 -23.39 24.11
C ILE A 268 -23.84 -23.49 24.91
N PRO A 269 -24.87 -22.66 24.71
CA PRO A 269 -26.09 -22.73 25.48
C PRO A 269 -26.81 -24.07 25.36
N GLU A 270 -26.87 -24.65 24.15
CA GLU A 270 -27.49 -25.93 23.89
C GLU A 270 -26.69 -27.09 24.52
N LEU A 271 -25.38 -27.07 24.43
CA LEU A 271 -24.49 -28.09 24.96
C LEU A 271 -24.56 -28.22 26.49
N VAL A 272 -24.72 -27.08 27.19
CA VAL A 272 -24.71 -27.08 28.66
C VAL A 272 -26.10 -27.11 29.29
N ALA A 273 -27.16 -26.96 28.49
CA ALA A 273 -28.53 -26.96 28.98
C ALA A 273 -28.84 -28.21 29.83
N GLY A 274 -29.35 -27.98 31.04
CA GLY A 274 -29.67 -29.04 31.98
C GLY A 274 -28.49 -29.78 32.62
N THR A 275 -27.26 -29.33 32.40
CA THR A 275 -26.08 -29.84 33.13
C THR A 275 -25.86 -29.10 34.45
N GLU A 276 -25.21 -29.73 35.41
CA GLU A 276 -24.83 -29.10 36.68
C GLU A 276 -23.87 -27.91 36.49
N ARG A 277 -23.28 -27.80 35.32
CA ARG A 277 -22.29 -26.76 34.99
C ARG A 277 -22.86 -25.63 34.14
N GLU A 278 -24.12 -25.67 33.76
CA GLU A 278 -24.75 -24.69 32.86
C GLU A 278 -24.42 -23.24 33.23
N GLN A 279 -24.75 -22.83 34.47
CA GLN A 279 -24.53 -21.47 34.90
C GLN A 279 -23.04 -21.08 34.90
N GLN A 280 -22.18 -21.96 35.39
CA GLN A 280 -20.74 -21.75 35.46
C GLN A 280 -20.14 -21.51 34.06
N VAL A 281 -20.53 -22.33 33.08
CA VAL A 281 -20.01 -22.23 31.71
C VAL A 281 -20.52 -20.97 31.01
N LEU A 282 -21.81 -20.66 31.14
CA LEU A 282 -22.41 -19.46 30.54
C LEU A 282 -21.83 -18.17 31.13
N ASP A 283 -21.55 -18.14 32.43
CA ASP A 283 -20.91 -17.00 33.09
C ASP A 283 -19.47 -16.85 32.62
N TYR A 284 -18.70 -17.94 32.53
CA TYR A 284 -17.35 -17.93 31.99
C TYR A 284 -17.34 -17.43 30.54
N ALA A 285 -18.18 -18.01 29.68
CA ALA A 285 -18.26 -17.64 28.27
C ALA A 285 -18.54 -16.14 28.09
N ARG A 286 -19.49 -15.57 28.85
CA ARG A 286 -19.80 -14.14 28.85
C ARG A 286 -18.60 -13.27 29.26
N HIS A 287 -17.92 -13.62 30.35
CA HIS A 287 -16.78 -12.87 30.84
C HIS A 287 -15.56 -12.97 29.89
N ALA A 288 -15.30 -14.16 29.34
CA ALA A 288 -14.20 -14.38 28.42
C ALA A 288 -14.42 -13.67 27.07
N ALA A 289 -15.67 -13.71 26.54
CA ALA A 289 -16.03 -13.01 25.31
C ALA A 289 -15.90 -11.47 25.43
N ALA A 290 -16.05 -10.92 26.63
CA ALA A 290 -15.92 -9.49 26.90
C ALA A 290 -14.46 -8.99 26.95
N ARG A 291 -13.46 -9.90 27.05
CA ARG A 291 -12.03 -9.55 27.12
C ARG A 291 -11.51 -9.15 25.73
N SER A 292 -10.51 -8.28 25.71
CA SER A 292 -9.76 -7.99 24.47
C SER A 292 -9.01 -9.21 23.96
N THR A 293 -8.72 -9.27 22.66
CA THR A 293 -7.92 -10.38 22.08
C THR A 293 -6.54 -10.48 22.76
N ALA A 294 -5.89 -9.35 23.03
CA ALA A 294 -4.61 -9.31 23.75
C ALA A 294 -4.70 -9.87 25.18
N ASP A 295 -5.77 -9.56 25.92
CA ASP A 295 -5.99 -10.12 27.26
C ASP A 295 -6.30 -11.63 27.21
N ARG A 296 -6.94 -12.11 26.14
CA ARG A 296 -7.23 -13.52 25.93
C ARG A 296 -5.96 -14.30 25.60
N GLU A 297 -5.09 -13.77 24.78
CA GLU A 297 -3.78 -14.36 24.47
C GLU A 297 -2.84 -14.37 25.68
N ALA A 298 -2.86 -13.33 26.52
CA ALA A 298 -2.10 -13.29 27.75
C ALA A 298 -2.58 -14.30 28.81
N ASN A 299 -3.83 -14.75 28.74
CA ASN A 299 -4.46 -15.73 29.64
C ASN A 299 -4.70 -17.10 28.97
N GLU A 300 -3.77 -17.57 28.16
CA GLU A 300 -3.85 -18.80 27.37
C GLU A 300 -4.24 -20.06 28.17
N LYS A 301 -4.07 -20.06 29.50
CA LYS A 301 -4.35 -21.21 30.40
C LYS A 301 -5.72 -21.13 31.08
N ASP A 302 -6.63 -20.26 30.63
CA ASP A 302 -7.94 -20.08 31.25
C ASP A 302 -9.05 -20.81 30.48
N GLY A 303 -9.89 -21.56 31.16
CA GLY A 303 -10.98 -22.33 30.56
C GLY A 303 -11.89 -23.04 31.55
N VAL A 304 -13.02 -23.53 31.08
CA VAL A 304 -14.02 -24.24 31.88
C VAL A 304 -14.48 -25.50 31.14
N PHE A 305 -14.57 -26.63 31.88
CA PHE A 305 -15.11 -27.87 31.37
C PHE A 305 -16.64 -27.81 31.27
N THR A 306 -17.21 -28.17 30.12
CA THR A 306 -18.66 -28.10 29.88
C THR A 306 -19.48 -29.20 30.58
N GLY A 307 -18.84 -30.26 31.11
CA GLY A 307 -19.51 -31.49 31.56
C GLY A 307 -19.81 -32.47 30.44
N ARG A 308 -19.47 -32.12 29.19
CA ARG A 308 -19.70 -32.95 27.99
C ARG A 308 -18.38 -33.46 27.39
N HIS A 309 -18.53 -34.45 26.54
CA HIS A 309 -17.43 -35.02 25.76
C HIS A 309 -17.78 -35.03 24.29
N VAL A 310 -16.79 -35.05 23.43
CA VAL A 310 -16.94 -35.36 22.00
C VAL A 310 -16.22 -36.65 21.67
N VAL A 311 -16.66 -37.33 20.61
CA VAL A 311 -16.08 -38.61 20.16
C VAL A 311 -15.08 -38.27 19.04
N ASN A 312 -13.81 -38.65 19.24
CA ASN A 312 -12.80 -38.55 18.22
C ASN A 312 -13.11 -39.50 17.06
N PRO A 313 -13.27 -38.98 15.82
CA PRO A 313 -13.77 -39.82 14.71
C PRO A 313 -12.80 -40.89 14.24
N VAL A 314 -11.48 -40.82 14.56
CA VAL A 314 -10.49 -41.77 14.05
C VAL A 314 -10.25 -42.97 14.97
N ASN A 315 -10.46 -42.84 16.28
CA ASN A 315 -10.22 -43.91 17.26
C ASN A 315 -11.41 -44.20 18.18
N GLY A 316 -12.45 -43.37 18.16
CA GLY A 316 -13.63 -43.51 19.00
C GLY A 316 -13.46 -43.03 20.44
N ASP A 317 -12.36 -42.42 20.78
CA ASP A 317 -12.09 -41.93 22.15
C ASP A 317 -13.04 -40.82 22.54
N ARG A 318 -13.50 -40.83 23.79
CA ARG A 318 -14.33 -39.79 24.39
C ARG A 318 -13.40 -38.75 25.01
N ILE A 319 -13.27 -37.58 24.39
CA ILE A 319 -12.42 -36.50 24.87
C ILE A 319 -13.26 -35.36 25.47
N PRO A 320 -12.83 -34.74 26.57
CA PRO A 320 -13.62 -33.73 27.28
C PRO A 320 -13.74 -32.44 26.43
N LEU A 321 -14.94 -31.82 26.48
CA LEU A 321 -15.29 -30.59 25.77
C LEU A 321 -15.18 -29.42 26.71
N TRP A 322 -14.33 -28.46 26.36
CA TRP A 322 -14.02 -27.25 27.12
C TRP A 322 -14.48 -25.99 26.40
N VAL A 323 -14.64 -24.89 27.13
CA VAL A 323 -14.71 -23.53 26.63
C VAL A 323 -13.49 -22.79 27.15
N ALA A 324 -12.71 -22.18 26.28
CA ALA A 324 -11.48 -21.49 26.70
C ALA A 324 -11.23 -20.20 25.91
N ALA A 325 -10.67 -19.22 26.58
CA ALA A 325 -10.46 -17.88 26.06
C ALA A 325 -9.45 -17.81 24.91
N TYR A 326 -8.49 -18.74 24.83
CA TYR A 326 -7.46 -18.75 23.79
C TYR A 326 -7.97 -19.20 22.40
N VAL A 327 -9.17 -19.79 22.33
CA VAL A 327 -9.84 -20.10 21.07
C VAL A 327 -10.66 -18.90 20.62
N LEU A 328 -10.46 -18.48 19.40
CA LEU A 328 -11.16 -17.33 18.82
C LEU A 328 -12.23 -17.82 17.84
N VAL A 329 -13.45 -17.31 17.97
CA VAL A 329 -14.57 -17.63 17.07
C VAL A 329 -14.28 -17.18 15.62
N GLU A 330 -13.45 -16.18 15.47
CA GLU A 330 -13.02 -15.62 14.20
C GLU A 330 -12.02 -16.51 13.44
N TYR A 331 -11.48 -17.56 14.09
CA TYR A 331 -10.53 -18.49 13.47
C TYR A 331 -11.14 -19.85 13.22
N GLY A 332 -11.20 -20.26 11.96
CA GLY A 332 -11.80 -21.53 11.58
C GLY A 332 -13.29 -21.63 11.87
N THR A 333 -13.70 -22.64 12.63
CA THR A 333 -15.09 -22.90 13.04
C THR A 333 -15.40 -22.34 14.45
N GLY A 334 -14.45 -21.69 15.12
CA GLY A 334 -14.56 -21.35 16.54
C GLY A 334 -14.42 -22.57 17.47
N ALA A 335 -13.91 -23.68 16.94
CA ALA A 335 -13.65 -24.92 17.64
C ALA A 335 -12.26 -25.47 17.26
N ILE A 336 -11.56 -26.07 18.20
CA ILE A 336 -10.28 -26.74 17.94
C ILE A 336 -10.28 -28.15 18.58
N MET A 337 -9.63 -29.09 17.92
CA MET A 337 -9.12 -30.29 18.52
C MET A 337 -7.77 -30.00 19.16
N ALA A 338 -7.56 -30.26 20.41
CA ALA A 338 -6.34 -29.95 21.10
C ALA A 338 -5.39 -31.15 21.14
N VAL A 339 -4.14 -30.88 20.76
CA VAL A 339 -3.10 -31.93 20.57
C VAL A 339 -1.85 -31.56 21.39
N PRO A 340 -1.86 -31.72 22.70
CA PRO A 340 -0.86 -31.20 23.63
C PRO A 340 0.58 -31.69 23.39
N ALA A 341 0.76 -32.83 22.73
CA ALA A 341 2.09 -33.31 22.35
C ALA A 341 2.69 -32.55 21.16
N HIS A 342 1.86 -31.81 20.39
CA HIS A 342 2.26 -31.21 19.12
C HIS A 342 1.93 -29.72 19.01
N ASP A 343 1.28 -29.11 20.02
CA ASP A 343 1.01 -27.67 20.12
C ASP A 343 1.32 -27.19 21.55
N GLN A 344 2.12 -26.15 21.67
CA GLN A 344 2.58 -25.64 22.96
C GLN A 344 1.45 -25.01 23.79
N ARG A 345 0.46 -24.36 23.18
CA ARG A 345 -0.69 -23.77 23.89
C ARG A 345 -1.57 -24.86 24.47
N ASP A 346 -1.79 -25.92 23.70
CA ASP A 346 -2.53 -27.09 24.15
C ASP A 346 -1.77 -27.82 25.27
N ALA A 347 -0.44 -27.90 25.17
CA ALA A 347 0.40 -28.50 26.21
C ALA A 347 0.31 -27.73 27.54
N ASP A 348 0.37 -26.42 27.49
CA ASP A 348 0.26 -25.54 28.67
C ASP A 348 -1.13 -25.66 29.32
N PHE A 349 -2.19 -25.72 28.49
CA PHE A 349 -3.56 -25.93 28.95
C PHE A 349 -3.75 -27.31 29.57
N ALA A 350 -3.24 -28.36 28.89
CA ALA A 350 -3.29 -29.74 29.39
C ALA A 350 -2.54 -29.87 30.73
N GLN A 351 -1.40 -29.25 30.89
CA GLN A 351 -0.64 -29.21 32.14
C GLN A 351 -1.44 -28.56 33.28
N ARG A 352 -2.11 -27.44 33.02
CA ARG A 352 -2.93 -26.74 34.03
C ARG A 352 -4.09 -27.57 34.53
N PHE A 353 -4.78 -28.25 33.62
CA PHE A 353 -6.00 -29.00 33.90
C PHE A 353 -5.78 -30.48 34.02
N GLU A 354 -4.52 -30.94 34.13
CA GLU A 354 -4.12 -32.35 34.31
C GLU A 354 -4.72 -33.26 33.23
N LEU A 355 -4.76 -32.76 31.96
CA LEU A 355 -5.29 -33.52 30.84
C LEU A 355 -4.21 -34.42 30.21
N PRO A 356 -4.61 -35.55 29.59
CA PRO A 356 -3.65 -36.47 28.96
C PRO A 356 -2.87 -35.82 27.84
N VAL A 357 -1.60 -36.26 27.66
CA VAL A 357 -0.73 -35.91 26.56
C VAL A 357 -0.34 -37.20 25.84
N VAL A 358 -0.68 -37.28 24.54
CA VAL A 358 -0.42 -38.47 23.71
C VAL A 358 0.41 -38.04 22.50
N GLU A 359 1.59 -38.62 22.40
CA GLU A 359 2.49 -38.38 21.26
C GLU A 359 2.12 -39.38 20.14
N VAL A 360 1.88 -38.82 18.94
CA VAL A 360 1.46 -39.63 17.76
C VAL A 360 2.32 -39.33 16.52
N VAL A 361 3.27 -38.43 16.62
CA VAL A 361 4.28 -38.18 15.61
C VAL A 361 5.64 -38.19 16.31
N ASP A 362 6.53 -39.08 15.92
CA ASP A 362 7.84 -39.25 16.54
C ASP A 362 8.87 -38.23 16.07
N GLU A 363 10.06 -38.27 16.62
CA GLU A 363 11.20 -37.36 16.26
C GLU A 363 11.66 -37.49 14.79
N ASN A 364 11.29 -38.57 14.10
CA ASN A 364 11.57 -38.82 12.68
C ASN A 364 10.40 -38.44 11.77
N GLU A 365 9.45 -37.65 12.26
CA GLU A 365 8.24 -37.22 11.55
C GLU A 365 7.40 -38.41 11.05
N ARG A 366 7.33 -39.55 11.80
CA ARG A 366 6.46 -40.69 11.48
C ARG A 366 5.37 -40.84 12.51
N LEU A 367 4.21 -41.30 12.03
CA LEU A 367 3.10 -41.57 12.93
C LEU A 367 3.39 -42.83 13.78
N VAL A 368 3.10 -42.70 15.08
CA VAL A 368 3.08 -43.78 16.07
C VAL A 368 1.70 -43.83 16.72
N ASP A 369 1.30 -44.94 17.26
CA ASP A 369 0.02 -45.14 17.94
C ASP A 369 -1.23 -44.63 17.20
N SER A 370 -1.19 -44.70 15.86
CA SER A 370 -2.18 -44.09 14.95
C SER A 370 -2.88 -45.16 14.10
N ALA A 371 -3.17 -46.34 14.69
CA ALA A 371 -3.84 -47.46 14.05
C ALA A 371 -3.22 -47.84 12.69
N GLN A 372 -4.01 -47.92 11.61
CA GLN A 372 -3.53 -48.28 10.26
C GLN A 372 -2.57 -47.24 9.63
N PHE A 373 -2.44 -46.09 10.21
CA PHE A 373 -1.55 -45.02 9.71
C PHE A 373 -0.18 -44.99 10.40
N SER A 374 0.03 -45.84 11.44
CA SER A 374 1.30 -45.96 12.15
C SER A 374 2.44 -46.33 11.20
N GLY A 375 3.58 -45.67 11.35
CA GLY A 375 4.77 -45.84 10.51
C GLY A 375 4.80 -45.01 9.22
N LEU A 376 3.70 -44.39 8.80
CA LEU A 376 3.69 -43.48 7.67
C LEU A 376 4.45 -42.18 8.00
N PRO A 377 5.17 -41.59 7.05
CA PRO A 377 5.64 -40.22 7.19
C PRO A 377 4.47 -39.24 7.40
N ALA A 378 4.60 -38.25 8.26
CA ALA A 378 3.51 -37.32 8.61
C ALA A 378 2.88 -36.64 7.39
N ALA A 379 3.69 -36.31 6.37
CA ALA A 379 3.22 -35.70 5.11
C ALA A 379 2.28 -36.64 4.32
N ASP A 380 2.59 -37.95 4.26
CA ASP A 380 1.76 -38.93 3.59
C ASP A 380 0.52 -39.29 4.44
N ALA A 381 0.68 -39.34 5.75
CA ALA A 381 -0.39 -39.61 6.69
C ALA A 381 -1.48 -38.53 6.65
N LYS A 382 -1.14 -37.26 6.48
CA LYS A 382 -2.11 -36.17 6.30
C LYS A 382 -3.11 -36.48 5.20
N ARG A 383 -2.62 -36.88 4.03
CA ARG A 383 -3.45 -37.20 2.87
C ARG A 383 -4.30 -38.48 3.15
N ALA A 384 -3.66 -39.55 3.63
CA ALA A 384 -4.32 -40.80 3.89
C ALA A 384 -5.43 -40.69 4.93
N ILE A 385 -5.22 -39.92 6.02
CA ILE A 385 -6.23 -39.68 7.06
C ILE A 385 -7.39 -38.84 6.49
N VAL A 386 -7.13 -37.83 5.67
CA VAL A 386 -8.18 -37.00 5.05
C VAL A 386 -9.03 -37.83 4.09
N GLU A 387 -8.42 -38.72 3.29
CA GLU A 387 -9.11 -39.63 2.40
C GLU A 387 -10.00 -40.59 3.21
N TRP A 388 -9.44 -41.16 4.29
CA TRP A 388 -10.20 -42.05 5.19
C TRP A 388 -11.38 -41.32 5.88
N LEU A 389 -11.19 -40.08 6.34
CA LEU A 389 -12.27 -39.28 6.93
C LEU A 389 -13.39 -39.02 5.92
N ALA A 390 -13.06 -38.75 4.65
CA ALA A 390 -14.04 -38.55 3.58
C ALA A 390 -14.83 -39.82 3.28
N GLU A 391 -14.15 -40.95 3.16
CA GLU A 391 -14.80 -42.27 2.93
C GLU A 391 -15.75 -42.66 4.04
N ASN A 392 -15.45 -42.27 5.29
CA ASN A 392 -16.29 -42.59 6.47
C ASN A 392 -17.32 -41.48 6.80
N GLY A 393 -17.43 -40.43 5.97
CA GLY A 393 -18.37 -39.32 6.19
C GLY A 393 -18.07 -38.51 7.46
N ARG A 394 -16.80 -38.47 7.89
CA ARG A 394 -16.33 -37.81 9.12
C ARG A 394 -15.49 -36.58 8.88
N GLY A 395 -15.26 -36.21 7.62
CA GLY A 395 -14.47 -35.02 7.27
C GLY A 395 -14.20 -34.96 5.78
N ARG A 396 -13.46 -33.94 5.39
CA ARG A 396 -13.07 -33.72 3.99
C ARG A 396 -11.85 -32.83 3.91
N ALA A 397 -11.12 -32.90 2.80
CA ALA A 397 -10.10 -31.86 2.46
C ALA A 397 -10.78 -30.51 2.36
N THR A 398 -10.16 -29.48 2.95
CA THR A 398 -10.74 -28.14 3.00
C THR A 398 -9.62 -27.10 2.98
N VAL A 399 -9.87 -26.01 2.28
CA VAL A 399 -9.04 -24.80 2.32
C VAL A 399 -9.71 -23.78 3.23
N SER A 400 -8.95 -23.22 4.13
CA SER A 400 -9.40 -22.13 5.00
C SER A 400 -8.58 -20.87 4.74
N PHE A 401 -9.19 -19.73 4.90
CA PHE A 401 -8.54 -18.42 4.76
C PHE A 401 -8.63 -17.65 6.06
N ARG A 402 -7.57 -16.90 6.38
CA ARG A 402 -7.60 -15.91 7.47
C ARG A 402 -8.42 -14.69 7.07
N LEU A 403 -8.37 -14.30 5.77
CA LEU A 403 -9.17 -13.23 5.21
C LEU A 403 -10.65 -13.39 5.59
N ARG A 404 -11.29 -12.30 5.97
CA ARG A 404 -12.72 -12.22 6.25
C ARG A 404 -13.41 -11.35 5.21
N ASP A 405 -14.72 -11.51 5.09
CA ASP A 405 -15.51 -10.63 4.23
C ASP A 405 -15.42 -9.18 4.71
N TRP A 406 -15.35 -8.27 3.77
CA TRP A 406 -15.11 -6.85 4.01
C TRP A 406 -16.37 -6.17 4.56
N LEU A 407 -16.28 -5.63 5.77
CA LEU A 407 -17.33 -4.88 6.45
C LEU A 407 -17.48 -3.49 5.85
N LEU A 408 -18.64 -3.21 5.23
CA LEU A 408 -18.92 -1.95 4.56
C LEU A 408 -19.59 -0.92 5.47
N SER A 409 -20.55 -1.34 6.27
CA SER A 409 -21.42 -0.44 7.05
C SER A 409 -20.65 0.46 8.00
N ARG A 410 -20.93 1.75 7.93
CA ARG A 410 -20.44 2.76 8.86
C ARG A 410 -21.61 3.52 9.46
N GLN A 411 -21.66 3.62 10.78
CA GLN A 411 -22.66 4.37 11.54
C GLN A 411 -22.26 5.84 11.60
N ARG A 412 -22.01 6.42 10.42
CA ARG A 412 -21.50 7.77 10.22
C ARG A 412 -22.35 8.50 9.18
N TYR A 413 -22.33 9.83 9.25
CA TYR A 413 -23.07 10.67 8.32
C TYR A 413 -22.36 10.82 6.99
N TRP A 414 -21.06 11.15 7.01
CA TRP A 414 -20.32 11.57 5.83
C TRP A 414 -19.76 10.38 5.06
N GLY A 415 -20.56 9.85 4.15
CA GLY A 415 -20.23 8.70 3.31
C GLY A 415 -21.33 8.42 2.31
N PRO A 416 -21.07 7.60 1.26
CA PRO A 416 -22.09 7.27 0.27
C PRO A 416 -23.20 6.42 0.92
N PRO A 417 -24.47 6.86 0.81
CA PRO A 417 -25.60 6.06 1.29
C PRO A 417 -25.67 4.71 0.59
N ILE A 418 -25.97 3.65 1.34
CA ILE A 418 -26.20 2.32 0.76
C ILE A 418 -27.56 2.32 0.06
N PRO A 419 -27.64 2.00 -1.26
CA PRO A 419 -28.86 2.20 -2.06
C PRO A 419 -29.86 1.04 -1.88
N ILE A 420 -30.26 0.81 -0.62
CA ILE A 420 -31.19 -0.26 -0.21
C ILE A 420 -32.35 0.34 0.58
N VAL A 421 -33.53 -0.23 0.40
CA VAL A 421 -34.72 0.04 1.21
C VAL A 421 -35.26 -1.24 1.83
N TYR A 422 -35.86 -1.12 3.01
CA TYR A 422 -36.50 -2.20 3.76
C TYR A 422 -38.00 -2.06 3.69
N CYS A 423 -38.68 -3.03 3.14
CA CYS A 423 -40.14 -3.10 3.00
C CYS A 423 -40.66 -4.30 3.79
N GLU A 424 -41.69 -4.12 4.60
CA GLU A 424 -42.28 -5.22 5.37
C GLU A 424 -42.82 -6.36 4.47
N SER A 425 -43.32 -6.02 3.29
CA SER A 425 -43.87 -7.01 2.33
C SER A 425 -42.82 -7.62 1.42
N CYS A 426 -41.81 -6.86 1.02
CA CYS A 426 -40.82 -7.25 -0.02
C CYS A 426 -39.45 -7.60 0.57
N GLY A 427 -39.19 -7.31 1.85
CA GLY A 427 -37.88 -7.50 2.48
C GLY A 427 -36.85 -6.45 2.04
N ILE A 428 -35.65 -6.88 1.73
CA ILE A 428 -34.54 -6.05 1.26
C ILE A 428 -34.73 -5.76 -0.23
N VAL A 429 -34.89 -4.49 -0.61
CA VAL A 429 -35.17 -4.07 -1.98
C VAL A 429 -34.10 -3.07 -2.44
N PRO A 430 -33.38 -3.34 -3.56
CA PRO A 430 -32.45 -2.38 -4.14
C PRO A 430 -33.17 -1.18 -4.74
N VAL A 431 -32.55 -0.01 -4.65
CA VAL A 431 -33.01 1.20 -5.35
C VAL A 431 -32.77 1.01 -6.85
N PRO A 432 -33.74 1.31 -7.73
CA PRO A 432 -33.56 1.20 -9.19
C PRO A 432 -32.42 2.11 -9.68
N ASP A 433 -31.70 1.68 -10.70
CA ASP A 433 -30.60 2.46 -11.31
C ASP A 433 -31.03 3.87 -11.74
N ALA A 434 -32.27 4.02 -12.23
CA ALA A 434 -32.81 5.31 -12.65
C ALA A 434 -33.04 6.31 -11.51
N ASP A 435 -33.11 5.82 -10.27
CA ASP A 435 -33.33 6.62 -9.06
C ASP A 435 -32.02 6.95 -8.33
N LEU A 436 -30.88 6.54 -8.88
CA LEU A 436 -29.56 6.89 -8.35
C LEU A 436 -29.12 8.29 -8.83
N PRO A 437 -28.42 9.04 -7.98
CA PRO A 437 -27.97 8.67 -6.63
C PRO A 437 -29.03 8.82 -5.56
N VAL A 438 -29.00 7.95 -4.55
CA VAL A 438 -29.63 8.22 -3.26
C VAL A 438 -28.82 9.32 -2.59
N LEU A 439 -29.35 10.53 -2.60
CA LEU A 439 -28.63 11.71 -2.09
C LEU A 439 -28.50 11.67 -0.56
N LEU A 440 -27.34 12.08 -0.07
CA LEU A 440 -27.10 12.28 1.34
C LEU A 440 -27.94 13.51 1.80
N PRO A 441 -28.82 13.38 2.82
CA PRO A 441 -29.64 14.50 3.28
C PRO A 441 -28.82 15.55 4.01
N GLU A 442 -29.33 16.78 4.04
CA GLU A 442 -28.77 17.82 4.92
C GLU A 442 -29.28 17.61 6.35
N ILE A 443 -28.36 17.44 7.28
CA ILE A 443 -28.66 17.32 8.72
C ILE A 443 -27.70 18.17 9.52
N ASP A 444 -28.23 18.85 10.54
CA ASP A 444 -27.44 19.68 11.45
C ASP A 444 -26.77 18.84 12.54
N ASP A 445 -27.48 17.84 13.07
CA ASP A 445 -27.00 16.95 14.13
C ASP A 445 -26.42 15.66 13.55
N TYR A 446 -25.21 15.78 13.02
CA TYR A 446 -24.49 14.67 12.39
C TYR A 446 -23.48 13.99 13.32
N LEU A 447 -23.33 14.46 14.55
CA LEU A 447 -22.35 13.90 15.48
C LEU A 447 -22.66 12.43 15.81
N PRO A 448 -21.65 11.57 15.92
CA PRO A 448 -21.85 10.16 16.25
C PRO A 448 -22.40 9.99 17.66
N LYS A 449 -23.46 9.16 17.80
CA LYS A 449 -24.15 8.88 19.08
C LYS A 449 -24.35 7.38 19.31
N GLY A 450 -23.45 6.56 18.76
CA GLY A 450 -23.53 5.10 18.88
C GLY A 450 -24.52 4.44 17.90
N ARG A 451 -25.19 5.25 17.07
CA ARG A 451 -26.03 4.82 15.92
C ARG A 451 -25.82 5.79 14.77
N SER A 452 -26.21 5.39 13.58
CA SER A 452 -26.11 6.27 12.42
C SER A 452 -26.90 7.57 12.64
N PRO A 453 -26.29 8.74 12.40
CA PRO A 453 -27.01 10.03 12.45
C PRO A 453 -28.16 10.10 11.45
N LEU A 454 -28.05 9.42 10.30
CA LEU A 454 -29.11 9.35 9.28
C LEU A 454 -30.40 8.72 9.81
N ALA A 455 -30.32 7.83 10.80
CA ALA A 455 -31.50 7.22 11.42
C ALA A 455 -32.42 8.23 12.12
N ALA A 456 -31.93 9.43 12.41
CA ALA A 456 -32.73 10.51 13.00
C ALA A 456 -33.42 11.39 11.93
N ALA A 457 -33.04 11.30 10.67
CA ALA A 457 -33.62 12.03 9.54
C ALA A 457 -34.88 11.33 9.01
N GLU A 458 -35.93 11.27 9.81
CA GLU A 458 -37.15 10.48 9.55
C GLU A 458 -37.79 10.76 8.17
N ASP A 459 -37.81 12.01 7.70
CA ASP A 459 -38.34 12.37 6.39
C ASP A 459 -37.52 11.77 5.24
N TRP A 460 -36.21 11.66 5.42
CA TRP A 460 -35.34 11.01 4.46
C TRP A 460 -35.39 9.48 4.57
N VAL A 461 -35.50 8.95 5.79
CA VAL A 461 -35.56 7.49 6.04
C VAL A 461 -36.82 6.88 5.43
N ARG A 462 -37.98 7.56 5.58
CA ARG A 462 -39.25 7.07 5.01
C ARG A 462 -39.28 7.25 3.50
N THR A 463 -39.66 6.20 2.81
CA THR A 463 -39.77 6.19 1.34
C THR A 463 -40.81 5.19 0.87
N ALA A 464 -41.15 5.24 -0.41
CA ALA A 464 -41.97 4.21 -1.03
C ALA A 464 -41.09 3.02 -1.47
N CYS A 465 -41.60 1.82 -1.31
CA CYS A 465 -40.94 0.62 -1.81
C CYS A 465 -40.91 0.64 -3.35
N PRO A 466 -39.75 0.54 -4.01
CA PRO A 466 -39.68 0.51 -5.48
C PRO A 466 -40.42 -0.69 -6.11
N SER A 467 -40.56 -1.80 -5.37
CA SER A 467 -41.20 -3.01 -5.89
C SER A 467 -42.73 -3.00 -5.76
N CYS A 468 -43.27 -2.53 -4.63
CA CYS A 468 -44.73 -2.63 -4.39
C CYS A 468 -45.43 -1.28 -4.17
N GLY A 469 -44.68 -0.18 -4.07
CA GLY A 469 -45.20 1.17 -3.76
C GLY A 469 -45.66 1.38 -2.33
N GLY A 470 -45.58 0.36 -1.48
CA GLY A 470 -45.89 0.45 -0.04
C GLY A 470 -44.87 1.24 0.76
N GLU A 471 -45.16 1.49 2.05
CA GLU A 471 -44.24 2.15 2.97
C GLU A 471 -42.96 1.32 3.14
N ALA A 472 -41.82 2.00 3.09
CA ALA A 472 -40.51 1.40 3.25
C ALA A 472 -39.55 2.38 3.95
N ARG A 473 -38.39 1.88 4.37
CA ARG A 473 -37.35 2.66 5.05
C ARG A 473 -36.03 2.49 4.33
N ARG A 474 -35.29 3.58 4.10
CA ARG A 474 -33.94 3.52 3.58
C ARG A 474 -32.97 2.93 4.59
N GLU A 475 -31.92 2.27 4.08
CA GLU A 475 -30.75 1.96 4.88
C GLU A 475 -30.14 3.27 5.43
N THR A 476 -29.69 3.23 6.67
CA THR A 476 -29.18 4.43 7.37
C THR A 476 -27.67 4.38 7.60
N ASP A 477 -27.03 3.25 7.36
CA ASP A 477 -25.57 3.16 7.34
C ASP A 477 -25.02 3.70 6.01
N THR A 478 -23.84 4.28 6.07
CA THR A 478 -23.07 4.68 4.88
C THR A 478 -22.01 3.65 4.56
N MET A 479 -21.46 3.65 3.36
CA MET A 479 -20.38 2.77 2.98
C MET A 479 -19.03 3.28 3.53
N ASP A 480 -18.11 2.35 3.76
CA ASP A 480 -16.70 2.61 4.05
C ASP A 480 -16.06 3.43 2.93
N THR A 481 -15.23 4.41 3.28
CA THR A 481 -14.51 5.27 2.33
C THR A 481 -13.69 4.48 1.30
N PHE A 482 -13.17 3.30 1.68
CA PHE A 482 -12.42 2.46 0.75
C PHE A 482 -13.25 1.88 -0.40
N VAL A 483 -14.58 1.90 -0.31
CA VAL A 483 -15.45 1.53 -1.44
C VAL A 483 -15.30 2.55 -2.57
N ASP A 484 -15.30 3.85 -2.23
CA ASP A 484 -15.08 4.92 -3.18
C ASP A 484 -13.68 4.87 -3.79
N SER A 485 -12.66 4.67 -2.99
CA SER A 485 -11.28 4.66 -3.45
C SER A 485 -10.84 3.33 -4.11
N SER A 486 -11.71 2.32 -4.19
CA SER A 486 -11.38 1.05 -4.85
C SER A 486 -11.54 1.07 -6.37
N TRP A 487 -12.08 2.15 -6.97
CA TRP A 487 -12.36 2.21 -8.41
C TRP A 487 -12.09 3.57 -9.08
N TYR A 488 -11.72 4.62 -8.35
CA TYR A 488 -11.54 6.00 -8.84
C TYR A 488 -10.57 6.12 -10.01
N PHE A 489 -9.55 5.27 -10.05
CA PHE A 489 -8.56 5.23 -11.11
C PHE A 489 -9.15 4.83 -12.48
N LEU A 490 -10.29 4.14 -12.49
CA LEU A 490 -11.09 3.86 -13.69
C LEU A 490 -11.85 5.11 -14.11
N ARG A 491 -12.46 5.80 -13.15
CA ARG A 491 -13.25 7.02 -13.40
C ARG A 491 -12.41 8.14 -14.00
N TYR A 492 -11.14 8.26 -13.64
CA TYR A 492 -10.24 9.25 -14.23
C TYR A 492 -10.06 9.12 -15.75
N CYS A 493 -10.25 7.95 -16.31
CA CYS A 493 -10.18 7.78 -17.77
C CYS A 493 -11.32 8.47 -18.49
N ASP A 494 -12.49 8.61 -17.81
CA ASP A 494 -13.73 9.18 -18.36
C ASP A 494 -14.55 9.86 -17.25
N PRO A 495 -14.04 10.95 -16.65
CA PRO A 495 -14.59 11.51 -15.42
C PRO A 495 -15.94 12.20 -15.58
N GLN A 496 -16.31 12.58 -16.82
CA GLN A 496 -17.54 13.33 -17.10
C GLN A 496 -18.66 12.46 -17.68
N ASN A 497 -18.49 11.14 -17.75
CA ASN A 497 -19.49 10.25 -18.23
C ASN A 497 -20.70 10.20 -17.27
N ASP A 498 -21.88 10.56 -17.75
CA ASP A 498 -23.13 10.56 -16.99
C ASP A 498 -24.04 9.36 -17.31
N GLU A 499 -23.68 8.55 -18.31
CA GLU A 499 -24.40 7.36 -18.74
C GLU A 499 -23.87 6.06 -18.09
N ALA A 500 -22.55 6.02 -17.77
CA ALA A 500 -21.88 4.88 -17.19
C ALA A 500 -20.80 5.31 -16.18
N PRO A 501 -20.33 4.42 -15.28
CA PRO A 501 -19.23 4.75 -14.38
C PRO A 501 -17.95 5.16 -15.12
N PHE A 502 -17.75 4.63 -16.31
CA PHE A 502 -16.68 4.95 -17.26
C PHE A 502 -16.96 4.25 -18.61
N ASP A 503 -16.34 4.75 -19.67
CA ASP A 503 -16.26 4.05 -20.95
C ASP A 503 -15.24 2.91 -20.86
N ARG A 504 -15.67 1.67 -21.17
CA ARG A 504 -14.82 0.48 -21.10
C ARG A 504 -13.61 0.58 -22.03
N GLU A 505 -13.80 1.09 -23.26
CA GLU A 505 -12.71 1.15 -24.24
C GLU A 505 -11.63 2.17 -23.80
N LEU A 506 -12.04 3.28 -23.16
CA LEU A 506 -11.09 4.24 -22.60
C LEU A 506 -10.35 3.65 -21.40
N VAL A 507 -11.04 2.91 -20.54
CA VAL A 507 -10.42 2.23 -19.41
C VAL A 507 -9.45 1.14 -19.88
N ASP A 508 -9.86 0.26 -20.79
CA ASP A 508 -9.00 -0.79 -21.36
C ASP A 508 -7.83 -0.18 -22.16
N TYR A 509 -7.98 1.06 -22.66
CA TYR A 509 -6.90 1.78 -23.33
C TYR A 509 -5.87 2.30 -22.36
N TRP A 510 -6.24 2.91 -21.21
CA TRP A 510 -5.31 3.52 -20.27
C TRP A 510 -4.73 2.55 -19.24
N LEU A 511 -5.47 1.54 -18.79
CA LEU A 511 -5.06 0.61 -17.73
C LEU A 511 -4.48 -0.72 -18.30
N PRO A 512 -3.76 -1.47 -17.46
CA PRO A 512 -3.38 -1.20 -16.06
C PRO A 512 -2.49 0.02 -15.90
N ILE A 513 -2.54 0.68 -14.72
CA ILE A 513 -1.71 1.85 -14.41
C ILE A 513 -0.22 1.50 -14.49
N ASP A 514 0.54 2.23 -15.32
CA ASP A 514 1.97 1.96 -15.56
C ASP A 514 2.85 2.24 -14.35
N GLN A 515 2.50 3.24 -13.54
CA GLN A 515 3.21 3.56 -12.31
C GLN A 515 2.22 4.06 -11.26
N TYR A 516 2.00 3.25 -10.23
CA TYR A 516 1.20 3.61 -9.06
C TYR A 516 2.11 3.89 -7.86
N ILE A 517 1.80 4.94 -7.09
CA ILE A 517 2.65 5.41 -5.98
C ILE A 517 1.79 5.65 -4.74
N GLY A 518 2.20 5.06 -3.62
CA GLY A 518 1.48 5.25 -2.36
C GLY A 518 2.11 4.56 -1.17
N GLY A 519 1.55 4.78 0.02
CA GLY A 519 2.06 4.25 1.28
C GLY A 519 1.91 2.72 1.40
N VAL A 520 2.91 2.08 2.01
CA VAL A 520 2.89 0.63 2.26
C VAL A 520 1.78 0.21 3.23
N GLU A 521 1.27 1.13 4.07
CA GLU A 521 0.13 0.90 4.97
C GLU A 521 -1.14 0.48 4.24
N HIS A 522 -1.26 0.83 2.96
CA HIS A 522 -2.39 0.44 2.12
C HIS A 522 -2.28 -0.98 1.53
N ALA A 523 -1.22 -1.73 1.83
CA ALA A 523 -0.98 -3.07 1.28
C ALA A 523 -2.18 -4.01 1.44
N ILE A 524 -2.77 -4.06 2.64
CA ILE A 524 -3.92 -4.92 3.00
C ILE A 524 -5.26 -4.16 3.03
N LEU A 525 -5.26 -2.87 2.69
CA LEU A 525 -6.43 -1.98 2.62
C LEU A 525 -6.74 -1.69 1.15
N HIS A 526 -6.58 -0.43 0.74
CA HIS A 526 -6.88 0.07 -0.60
C HIS A 526 -6.30 -0.80 -1.74
N LEU A 527 -5.04 -1.24 -1.64
CA LEU A 527 -4.41 -2.05 -2.70
C LEU A 527 -5.08 -3.42 -2.85
N LEU A 528 -5.45 -4.06 -1.74
CA LEU A 528 -6.16 -5.34 -1.77
C LEU A 528 -7.60 -5.17 -2.28
N TYR A 529 -8.29 -4.12 -1.84
CA TYR A 529 -9.66 -3.84 -2.24
C TYR A 529 -9.77 -3.45 -3.72
N SER A 530 -8.82 -2.65 -4.23
CA SER A 530 -8.76 -2.30 -5.66
C SER A 530 -8.57 -3.54 -6.54
N ARG A 531 -7.73 -4.48 -6.12
CA ARG A 531 -7.56 -5.77 -6.81
C ARG A 531 -8.86 -6.57 -6.82
N PHE A 532 -9.53 -6.65 -5.68
CA PHE A 532 -10.84 -7.31 -5.57
C PHE A 532 -11.87 -6.66 -6.49
N PHE A 533 -12.00 -5.34 -6.47
CA PHE A 533 -12.92 -4.62 -7.36
C PHE A 533 -12.65 -4.92 -8.82
N VAL A 534 -11.40 -4.80 -9.27
CA VAL A 534 -11.02 -5.07 -10.67
C VAL A 534 -11.35 -6.49 -11.08
N LYS A 535 -11.14 -7.51 -10.20
CA LYS A 535 -11.53 -8.89 -10.50
C LYS A 535 -13.03 -9.04 -10.69
N VAL A 536 -13.84 -8.42 -9.82
CA VAL A 536 -15.30 -8.42 -9.97
C VAL A 536 -15.71 -7.71 -11.25
N LEU A 537 -15.13 -6.53 -11.54
CA LEU A 537 -15.43 -5.76 -12.74
C LEU A 537 -15.04 -6.50 -14.03
N ASN A 538 -13.94 -7.25 -14.00
CA ASN A 538 -13.55 -8.13 -15.10
C ASN A 538 -14.56 -9.27 -15.29
N ASP A 539 -14.98 -9.95 -14.22
CA ASP A 539 -15.96 -11.04 -14.28
C ASP A 539 -17.34 -10.59 -14.82
N ILE A 540 -17.68 -9.32 -14.59
CA ILE A 540 -18.94 -8.74 -15.14
C ILE A 540 -18.77 -8.06 -16.49
N GLY A 541 -17.56 -8.07 -17.04
CA GLY A 541 -17.27 -7.59 -18.38
C GLY A 541 -17.13 -6.08 -18.51
N LEU A 542 -16.91 -5.35 -17.40
CA LEU A 542 -16.71 -3.90 -17.41
C LEU A 542 -15.26 -3.49 -17.71
N VAL A 543 -14.30 -4.35 -17.48
CA VAL A 543 -12.87 -4.13 -17.78
C VAL A 543 -12.24 -5.38 -18.40
N GLY A 544 -11.19 -5.20 -19.20
CA GLY A 544 -10.50 -6.27 -19.93
C GLY A 544 -9.26 -6.83 -19.20
N PHE A 545 -8.87 -6.28 -18.06
CA PHE A 545 -7.69 -6.67 -17.29
C PHE A 545 -8.09 -7.20 -15.90
N ARG A 546 -7.15 -7.85 -15.21
CA ARG A 546 -7.40 -8.51 -13.92
C ARG A 546 -6.68 -7.87 -12.74
N GLU A 547 -5.68 -7.01 -12.98
CA GLU A 547 -4.96 -6.27 -11.96
C GLU A 547 -4.92 -4.78 -12.30
N PRO A 548 -5.13 -3.89 -11.31
CA PRO A 548 -5.27 -2.45 -11.58
C PRO A 548 -3.95 -1.74 -11.87
N PHE A 549 -2.84 -2.21 -11.28
CA PHE A 549 -1.57 -1.51 -11.24
C PHE A 549 -0.45 -2.42 -11.75
N ALA A 550 0.13 -2.10 -12.92
CA ALA A 550 1.24 -2.87 -13.50
C ALA A 550 2.51 -2.74 -12.63
N ARG A 551 2.78 -1.54 -12.13
CA ARG A 551 3.92 -1.27 -11.25
C ARG A 551 3.49 -0.49 -10.03
N LEU A 552 3.89 -0.95 -8.86
CA LEU A 552 3.70 -0.25 -7.59
C LEU A 552 5.04 0.25 -7.05
N PHE A 553 5.03 1.47 -6.55
CA PHE A 553 6.14 2.01 -5.76
C PHE A 553 5.64 2.45 -4.39
N THR A 554 6.30 2.00 -3.33
CA THR A 554 5.99 2.41 -1.97
C THR A 554 7.09 3.32 -1.44
N GLN A 555 6.74 4.58 -1.16
CA GLN A 555 7.68 5.54 -0.61
C GLN A 555 7.94 5.31 0.88
N GLY A 556 9.13 5.72 1.32
CA GLY A 556 9.47 5.79 2.74
C GLY A 556 8.75 6.93 3.47
N MET A 557 8.59 6.79 4.76
CA MET A 557 7.95 7.79 5.61
C MET A 557 8.85 9.00 5.87
N LEU A 558 8.23 10.16 6.05
CA LEU A 558 8.95 11.37 6.46
C LEU A 558 8.78 11.58 7.96
N TYR A 559 9.90 11.69 8.65
CA TYR A 559 9.96 11.91 10.10
C TYR A 559 10.33 13.35 10.41
N HIS A 560 9.86 13.84 11.53
CA HIS A 560 10.26 15.10 12.12
C HIS A 560 10.33 14.97 13.63
N ARG A 561 11.49 15.32 14.20
CA ARG A 561 11.79 15.17 15.65
C ARG A 561 11.63 13.73 16.14
N GLY A 562 12.15 12.79 15.35
CA GLY A 562 12.16 11.36 15.69
C GLY A 562 10.81 10.66 15.60
N ALA A 563 9.77 11.29 15.06
CA ALA A 563 8.45 10.69 14.88
C ALA A 563 7.92 10.89 13.45
N LYS A 564 7.17 9.90 12.93
CA LYS A 564 6.46 10.05 11.66
C LYS A 564 5.61 11.31 11.67
N MET A 565 5.70 12.15 10.62
CA MET A 565 4.86 13.32 10.48
C MET A 565 3.38 12.91 10.44
N SER A 566 2.61 13.47 11.34
CA SER A 566 1.18 13.18 11.46
C SER A 566 0.46 14.37 12.09
N LYS A 567 -0.71 14.73 11.54
CA LYS A 567 -1.56 15.80 12.09
C LYS A 567 -1.99 15.52 13.54
N SER A 568 -2.21 14.25 13.89
CA SER A 568 -2.58 13.83 15.24
C SER A 568 -1.44 14.04 16.25
N LYS A 569 -0.19 14.00 15.83
CA LYS A 569 0.99 14.23 16.68
C LYS A 569 1.44 15.70 16.72
N GLY A 570 0.85 16.57 15.87
CA GLY A 570 1.19 17.99 15.83
C GLY A 570 2.64 18.28 15.35
N ASN A 571 3.29 17.33 14.68
CA ASN A 571 4.67 17.45 14.20
C ASN A 571 4.77 17.62 12.67
N VAL A 572 3.68 17.99 12.01
CA VAL A 572 3.65 18.23 10.57
C VAL A 572 4.35 19.54 10.21
N ILE A 573 4.95 19.58 9.03
CA ILE A 573 5.51 20.77 8.42
C ILE A 573 4.67 21.08 7.18
N ALA A 574 4.08 22.27 7.14
CA ALA A 574 3.33 22.78 6.00
C ALA A 574 4.29 23.27 4.91
N PRO A 575 4.02 23.03 3.63
CA PRO A 575 4.88 23.52 2.54
C PRO A 575 4.84 25.04 2.38
N ASP A 576 3.74 25.69 2.75
CA ASP A 576 3.48 27.10 2.46
C ASP A 576 4.54 28.05 2.99
N GLU A 577 4.95 27.88 4.26
CA GLU A 577 5.99 28.74 4.87
C GLU A 577 7.33 28.68 4.11
N TYR A 578 7.69 27.49 3.61
CA TYR A 578 8.93 27.30 2.86
C TYR A 578 8.81 27.83 1.45
N ILE A 579 7.66 27.65 0.80
CA ILE A 579 7.36 28.18 -0.53
C ILE A 579 7.37 29.72 -0.50
N GLU A 580 6.74 30.33 0.51
CA GLU A 580 6.70 31.78 0.67
C GLU A 580 8.09 32.40 0.82
N ARG A 581 8.97 31.72 1.55
CA ARG A 581 10.32 32.26 1.82
C ARG A 581 11.31 31.94 0.71
N HIS A 582 11.21 30.80 0.06
CA HIS A 582 12.29 30.25 -0.77
C HIS A 582 11.85 29.77 -2.15
N GLY A 583 10.53 29.74 -2.42
CA GLY A 583 9.94 29.24 -3.64
C GLY A 583 9.63 27.74 -3.62
N ALA A 584 8.74 27.35 -4.53
CA ALA A 584 8.28 25.96 -4.69
C ALA A 584 9.41 25.04 -5.16
N ASP A 585 10.27 25.51 -6.08
CA ASP A 585 11.38 24.70 -6.62
C ASP A 585 12.35 24.24 -5.52
N ALA A 586 12.55 25.01 -4.45
CA ALA A 586 13.37 24.58 -3.32
C ALA A 586 12.76 23.40 -2.56
N VAL A 587 11.44 23.41 -2.36
CA VAL A 587 10.69 22.32 -1.70
C VAL A 587 10.70 21.09 -2.59
N ARG A 588 10.42 21.24 -3.89
CA ARG A 588 10.40 20.18 -4.89
C ARG A 588 11.73 19.45 -5.02
N LEU A 589 12.85 20.18 -4.95
CA LEU A 589 14.20 19.60 -4.96
C LEU A 589 14.54 18.85 -3.68
N TYR A 590 14.20 19.43 -2.53
CA TYR A 590 14.68 18.93 -1.25
C TYR A 590 14.10 17.55 -0.89
N LEU A 591 12.81 17.36 -1.14
CA LEU A 591 12.12 16.12 -0.72
C LEU A 591 12.63 14.85 -1.40
N PRO A 592 12.85 14.82 -2.73
CA PRO A 592 13.53 13.68 -3.35
C PRO A 592 15.02 13.58 -2.95
N PHE A 593 15.69 14.68 -2.63
CA PHE A 593 17.11 14.71 -2.27
C PHE A 593 17.42 14.14 -0.88
N LEU A 594 16.46 14.10 0.04
CA LEU A 594 16.62 13.61 1.42
C LEU A 594 17.25 12.23 1.53
N GLY A 595 17.10 11.38 0.53
CA GLY A 595 17.66 10.02 0.49
C GLY A 595 16.95 9.14 -0.53
N PRO A 596 17.24 7.83 -0.55
CA PRO A 596 16.50 6.88 -1.35
C PRO A 596 15.00 6.99 -1.06
N VAL A 597 14.20 7.08 -2.14
CA VAL A 597 12.78 7.45 -2.01
C VAL A 597 11.92 6.35 -1.40
N ASP A 598 12.40 5.12 -1.40
CA ASP A 598 11.81 3.94 -0.75
C ASP A 598 12.16 3.81 0.74
N GLN A 599 13.07 4.64 1.24
CA GLN A 599 13.52 4.63 2.63
C GLN A 599 12.95 5.80 3.42
N ASP A 600 12.81 5.58 4.72
CA ASP A 600 12.43 6.61 5.66
C ASP A 600 13.48 7.71 5.72
N ALA A 601 13.04 8.95 5.91
CA ALA A 601 13.92 10.10 5.97
C ALA A 601 13.50 11.08 7.08
N GLU A 602 14.48 11.77 7.66
CA GLU A 602 14.26 12.80 8.68
C GLU A 602 14.36 14.18 8.04
N TRP A 603 13.40 15.06 8.29
CA TRP A 603 13.46 16.47 7.87
C TRP A 603 14.58 17.22 8.59
N GLN A 604 15.38 17.99 7.84
CA GLN A 604 16.48 18.80 8.36
C GLN A 604 16.53 20.15 7.65
N ASP A 605 16.35 21.25 8.39
CA ASP A 605 16.36 22.62 7.82
C ASP A 605 17.70 22.98 7.15
N SER A 606 18.81 22.51 7.71
CA SER A 606 20.15 22.76 7.13
C SER A 606 20.34 22.15 5.74
N GLY A 607 19.71 20.98 5.49
CA GLY A 607 19.67 20.34 4.18
C GLY A 607 18.84 21.14 3.18
N PHE A 608 17.70 21.64 3.62
CA PHE A 608 16.83 22.50 2.81
C PHE A 608 17.56 23.77 2.33
N GLU A 609 18.25 24.48 3.22
CA GLU A 609 19.06 25.63 2.84
C GLU A 609 20.14 25.30 1.80
N GLY A 610 20.64 24.06 1.77
CA GLY A 610 21.54 23.56 0.74
C GLY A 610 20.92 23.65 -0.66
N MET A 611 19.65 23.31 -0.80
CA MET A 611 18.92 23.40 -2.07
C MET A 611 18.69 24.84 -2.50
N VAL A 612 18.34 25.71 -1.56
CA VAL A 612 18.21 27.15 -1.82
C VAL A 612 19.52 27.70 -2.39
N ARG A 613 20.66 27.39 -1.74
CA ARG A 613 21.99 27.81 -2.24
C ARG A 613 22.33 27.24 -3.61
N PHE A 614 21.89 26.03 -3.89
CA PHE A 614 22.07 25.40 -5.20
C PHE A 614 21.30 26.15 -6.29
N LEU A 615 20.00 26.45 -6.07
CA LEU A 615 19.21 27.24 -7.05
C LEU A 615 19.81 28.59 -7.35
N HIS A 616 20.26 29.32 -6.33
CA HIS A 616 20.97 30.60 -6.53
C HIS A 616 22.28 30.43 -7.29
N ARG A 617 22.99 29.32 -7.14
CA ARG A 617 24.22 29.04 -7.91
C ARG A 617 23.88 28.73 -9.35
N LEU A 618 22.88 27.86 -9.59
CA LEU A 618 22.41 27.52 -10.93
C LEU A 618 22.01 28.77 -11.70
N TRP A 619 21.25 29.68 -11.06
CA TRP A 619 20.88 30.97 -11.63
C TRP A 619 22.10 31.78 -12.10
N ARG A 620 23.08 31.95 -11.23
CA ARG A 620 24.30 32.73 -11.57
C ARG A 620 25.07 32.09 -12.71
N VAL A 621 25.32 30.80 -12.63
CA VAL A 621 26.08 30.05 -13.63
C VAL A 621 25.41 30.14 -15.01
N ALA A 622 24.08 30.05 -15.05
CA ALA A 622 23.33 30.17 -16.29
C ALA A 622 23.43 31.58 -16.90
N LEU A 623 23.30 32.61 -16.07
CA LEU A 623 23.46 34.01 -16.55
C LEU A 623 24.87 34.33 -17.04
N ASP A 624 25.90 33.70 -16.50
CA ASP A 624 27.29 33.90 -16.95
C ASP A 624 27.56 33.38 -18.38
N VAL A 625 26.68 32.51 -18.90
CA VAL A 625 26.82 31.88 -20.23
C VAL A 625 25.75 32.31 -21.24
N VAL A 626 24.75 33.10 -20.83
CA VAL A 626 23.57 33.43 -21.65
C VAL A 626 23.92 34.05 -23.01
N ASP A 627 24.96 34.92 -23.07
CA ASP A 627 25.40 35.57 -24.28
C ASP A 627 26.47 34.80 -25.08
N ARG A 628 26.81 33.58 -24.63
CA ARG A 628 27.85 32.78 -25.31
C ARG A 628 27.28 31.97 -26.46
N PRO A 629 28.04 31.70 -27.52
CA PRO A 629 27.61 30.81 -28.59
C PRO A 629 27.47 29.36 -28.06
N GLY A 630 26.40 28.66 -28.44
CA GLY A 630 25.99 27.35 -27.89
C GLY A 630 26.49 26.11 -28.65
N ALA A 631 27.55 26.21 -29.46
CA ALA A 631 27.81 25.22 -30.50
C ALA A 631 28.76 24.07 -30.11
N VAL A 632 29.45 24.07 -28.97
CA VAL A 632 30.45 23.05 -28.64
C VAL A 632 29.84 22.01 -27.69
N THR A 633 29.56 20.85 -28.22
CA THR A 633 28.92 19.75 -27.48
C THR A 633 29.86 18.56 -27.20
N THR A 634 31.06 18.57 -27.80
CA THR A 634 32.01 17.44 -27.67
C THR A 634 33.46 17.97 -27.54
N GLY A 635 34.38 17.07 -27.20
CA GLY A 635 35.83 17.38 -27.29
C GLY A 635 36.43 18.06 -26.07
N THR A 636 35.65 18.47 -25.09
CA THR A 636 36.17 19.08 -23.84
C THR A 636 35.85 18.20 -22.63
N PRO A 637 36.61 18.34 -21.52
CA PRO A 637 36.26 17.63 -20.26
C PRO A 637 34.85 17.97 -19.76
N LEU A 638 34.42 19.21 -19.92
CA LEU A 638 33.09 19.67 -19.47
C LEU A 638 31.97 19.07 -20.35
N ALA A 639 32.17 18.97 -21.68
CA ALA A 639 31.25 18.29 -22.58
C ALA A 639 31.11 16.80 -22.21
N ARG A 640 32.22 16.10 -21.96
CA ARG A 640 32.19 14.70 -21.49
C ARG A 640 31.43 14.54 -20.16
N LYS A 641 31.67 15.47 -19.21
CA LYS A 641 30.94 15.47 -17.93
C LYS A 641 29.42 15.67 -18.14
N ALA A 642 29.02 16.56 -19.06
CA ALA A 642 27.61 16.78 -19.39
C ALA A 642 26.95 15.48 -19.92
N HIS A 643 27.56 14.83 -20.94
CA HIS A 643 27.05 13.56 -21.48
C HIS A 643 27.00 12.44 -20.44
N ALA A 644 28.03 12.30 -19.60
CA ALA A 644 28.03 11.35 -18.50
C ALA A 644 26.90 11.61 -17.49
N THR A 645 26.58 12.89 -17.25
CA THR A 645 25.45 13.28 -16.37
C THR A 645 24.11 12.93 -17.01
N VAL A 646 23.93 13.16 -18.33
CA VAL A 646 22.73 12.72 -19.06
C VAL A 646 22.52 11.22 -18.93
N ALA A 647 23.55 10.42 -19.25
CA ALA A 647 23.45 8.95 -19.17
C ALA A 647 23.06 8.47 -17.76
N LYS A 648 23.72 9.03 -16.74
CA LYS A 648 23.44 8.70 -15.33
C LYS A 648 22.03 9.07 -14.91
N VAL A 649 21.59 10.30 -15.16
CA VAL A 649 20.27 10.78 -14.75
C VAL A 649 19.16 10.02 -15.48
N THR A 650 19.34 9.71 -16.75
CA THR A 650 18.39 8.93 -17.54
C THR A 650 18.22 7.51 -16.97
N ASP A 651 19.32 6.85 -16.59
CA ASP A 651 19.27 5.53 -15.97
C ASP A 651 18.65 5.56 -14.57
N ASP A 652 19.04 6.53 -13.76
CA ASP A 652 18.56 6.68 -12.39
C ASP A 652 17.03 6.90 -12.35
N ILE A 653 16.48 7.78 -13.19
CA ILE A 653 15.03 8.04 -13.23
C ILE A 653 14.30 6.89 -13.94
N GLY A 654 14.75 6.51 -15.13
CA GLY A 654 13.99 5.64 -16.03
C GLY A 654 13.99 4.17 -15.64
N ARG A 655 15.13 3.64 -15.19
CA ARG A 655 15.30 2.21 -14.88
C ARG A 655 15.33 1.96 -13.37
N ARG A 656 16.10 2.74 -12.62
CA ARG A 656 16.36 2.50 -11.18
C ARG A 656 15.31 3.13 -10.27
N PHE A 657 14.60 4.13 -10.75
CA PHE A 657 13.69 4.99 -9.97
C PHE A 657 14.37 5.57 -8.71
N ALA A 658 15.66 5.92 -8.84
CA ALA A 658 16.48 6.51 -7.80
C ALA A 658 16.48 8.03 -7.97
N LEU A 659 15.53 8.73 -7.36
CA LEU A 659 15.25 10.14 -7.66
C LEU A 659 16.15 11.14 -6.89
N ASN A 660 16.91 10.68 -5.92
CA ASN A 660 17.87 11.52 -5.17
C ASN A 660 19.21 11.73 -5.91
N THR A 661 19.71 10.71 -6.60
CA THR A 661 21.02 10.73 -7.26
C THR A 661 21.08 11.61 -8.51
N PRO A 662 19.99 11.82 -9.30
CA PRO A 662 19.96 12.80 -10.38
C PRO A 662 20.27 14.22 -9.92
N ILE A 663 19.68 14.67 -8.81
CA ILE A 663 19.91 16.01 -8.24
C ILE A 663 21.40 16.19 -7.91
N ALA A 664 22.00 15.20 -7.24
CA ALA A 664 23.43 15.22 -6.93
C ALA A 664 24.31 15.29 -8.19
N ALA A 665 23.97 14.52 -9.24
CA ALA A 665 24.71 14.52 -10.50
C ALA A 665 24.64 15.90 -11.20
N VAL A 666 23.47 16.54 -11.22
CA VAL A 666 23.33 17.90 -11.76
C VAL A 666 24.08 18.93 -10.91
N MET A 667 24.06 18.80 -9.57
CA MET A 667 24.85 19.66 -8.69
C MET A 667 26.36 19.56 -8.98
N GLU A 668 26.87 18.35 -9.25
CA GLU A 668 28.25 18.14 -9.65
C GLU A 668 28.58 18.77 -11.02
N LEU A 669 27.65 18.67 -11.99
CA LEU A 669 27.81 19.32 -13.30
C LEU A 669 27.86 20.85 -13.16
N VAL A 670 26.94 21.47 -12.39
CA VAL A 670 26.93 22.90 -12.11
C VAL A 670 28.22 23.36 -11.40
N ASN A 671 28.76 22.52 -10.49
CA ASN A 671 30.04 22.80 -9.85
C ASN A 671 31.22 22.75 -10.85
N ALA A 672 31.19 21.81 -11.83
CA ALA A 672 32.22 21.74 -12.88
C ALA A 672 32.15 22.97 -13.77
N ILE A 673 30.97 23.40 -14.22
CA ILE A 673 30.78 24.64 -14.99
C ILE A 673 31.34 25.86 -14.23
N SER A 674 31.05 25.95 -12.92
CA SER A 674 31.54 27.08 -12.09
C SER A 674 33.07 27.12 -11.98
N ARG A 675 33.76 25.99 -12.10
CA ARG A 675 35.25 25.90 -12.05
C ARG A 675 35.90 26.24 -13.39
N GLU A 676 35.21 25.90 -14.48
CA GLU A 676 35.68 26.06 -15.84
C GLU A 676 34.70 26.92 -16.66
N PRO A 677 34.43 28.18 -16.22
CA PRO A 677 33.39 28.98 -16.84
C PRO A 677 33.73 29.38 -18.28
N ASP A 678 35.02 29.36 -18.68
CA ASP A 678 35.50 29.73 -20.02
C ASP A 678 35.61 28.51 -20.96
N ASP A 679 35.29 27.31 -20.53
CA ASP A 679 35.23 26.14 -21.39
C ASP A 679 34.25 26.40 -22.56
N PRO A 680 34.64 26.09 -23.82
CA PRO A 680 33.75 26.27 -24.98
C PRO A 680 32.41 25.54 -24.86
N ALA A 681 32.33 24.45 -24.10
CA ALA A 681 31.11 23.69 -23.85
C ALA A 681 30.28 24.20 -22.66
N ALA A 682 30.67 25.33 -22.01
CA ALA A 682 29.98 25.77 -20.80
C ALA A 682 28.48 26.04 -21.03
N ARG A 683 28.11 26.62 -22.18
CA ARG A 683 26.70 26.83 -22.52
C ARG A 683 25.96 25.51 -22.72
N PHE A 684 26.49 24.57 -23.45
CA PHE A 684 25.91 23.23 -23.62
C PHE A 684 25.73 22.50 -22.25
N ALA A 685 26.74 22.64 -21.38
CA ALA A 685 26.65 22.04 -20.06
C ALA A 685 25.54 22.66 -19.19
N VAL A 686 25.31 24.00 -19.30
CA VAL A 686 24.20 24.69 -18.63
C VAL A 686 22.84 24.21 -19.18
N GLU A 687 22.68 24.20 -20.51
CA GLU A 687 21.47 23.71 -21.18
C GLU A 687 21.17 22.25 -20.73
N THR A 688 22.20 21.42 -20.66
CA THR A 688 22.08 20.04 -20.13
C THR A 688 21.64 20.05 -18.68
N ALA A 689 22.26 20.86 -17.82
CA ALA A 689 21.88 20.92 -16.40
C ALA A 689 20.43 21.39 -16.18
N LEU A 690 19.97 22.40 -16.94
CA LEU A 690 18.59 22.88 -16.91
C LEU A 690 17.61 21.82 -17.38
N SER A 691 17.97 21.16 -18.48
CA SER A 691 17.15 20.08 -19.04
C SER A 691 16.96 18.91 -18.04
N LEU A 692 18.02 18.50 -17.35
CA LEU A 692 17.99 17.40 -16.40
C LEU A 692 17.35 17.74 -15.06
N ILE A 693 17.42 19.00 -14.60
CA ILE A 693 16.84 19.41 -13.33
C ILE A 693 15.34 19.80 -13.45
N GLN A 694 14.86 20.03 -14.66
CA GLN A 694 13.51 20.48 -14.93
C GLN A 694 12.42 19.65 -14.24
N PRO A 695 12.46 18.31 -14.16
CA PRO A 695 11.43 17.55 -13.44
C PRO A 695 11.33 17.89 -11.94
N TYR A 696 12.41 18.38 -11.37
CA TYR A 696 12.52 18.73 -9.94
C TYR A 696 12.28 20.21 -9.67
N ALA A 697 12.82 21.08 -10.52
CA ALA A 697 12.75 22.54 -10.38
C ALA A 697 12.34 23.18 -11.73
N PRO A 698 11.07 22.98 -12.14
CA PRO A 698 10.64 23.37 -13.47
C PRO A 698 10.59 24.88 -13.67
N HIS A 699 10.27 25.65 -12.63
CA HIS A 699 10.09 27.10 -12.80
C HIS A 699 11.42 27.81 -13.12
N ILE A 700 12.48 27.54 -12.36
CA ILE A 700 13.81 28.12 -12.63
C ILE A 700 14.37 27.57 -13.94
N ALA A 701 14.12 26.31 -14.25
CA ALA A 701 14.62 25.70 -15.47
C ALA A 701 13.98 26.32 -16.72
N GLU A 702 12.67 26.50 -16.74
CA GLU A 702 11.94 27.18 -17.83
C GLU A 702 12.39 28.64 -18.00
N GLU A 703 12.50 29.38 -16.90
CA GLU A 703 12.91 30.79 -16.95
C GLU A 703 14.31 30.96 -17.53
N LEU A 704 15.24 30.14 -17.12
CA LEU A 704 16.62 30.20 -17.64
C LEU A 704 16.70 29.65 -19.07
N TRP A 705 15.89 28.67 -19.42
CA TRP A 705 15.80 28.14 -20.78
C TRP A 705 15.29 29.16 -21.78
N GLU A 706 14.22 29.91 -21.41
CA GLU A 706 13.72 31.03 -22.20
C GLU A 706 14.79 32.12 -22.40
N ARG A 707 15.57 32.45 -21.37
CA ARG A 707 16.65 33.43 -21.44
C ARG A 707 17.82 33.02 -22.33
N LEU A 708 18.04 31.71 -22.45
CA LEU A 708 19.00 31.17 -23.39
C LEU A 708 18.49 31.20 -24.84
N GLY A 709 17.31 31.78 -25.09
CA GLY A 709 16.72 31.96 -26.42
C GLY A 709 16.06 30.72 -26.97
N SER A 710 15.77 29.78 -26.11
CA SER A 710 15.05 28.53 -26.44
C SER A 710 13.57 28.63 -26.07
N GLU A 711 12.71 27.97 -26.84
CA GLU A 711 11.28 27.94 -26.54
C GLU A 711 11.02 26.97 -25.35
N ARG A 712 9.87 26.46 -25.19
CA ARG A 712 9.34 25.65 -24.08
C ARG A 712 10.22 24.45 -23.72
N LEU A 713 10.68 24.37 -22.46
CA LEU A 713 11.47 23.23 -21.97
C LEU A 713 10.57 22.01 -21.64
N TRP A 714 9.35 22.23 -21.16
CA TRP A 714 8.44 21.13 -20.78
C TRP A 714 8.02 20.22 -21.97
N ASP A 715 8.11 20.74 -23.21
CA ASP A 715 7.85 19.99 -24.44
C ASP A 715 9.16 19.65 -25.19
N HIS A 716 10.31 20.16 -24.72
CA HIS A 716 11.60 19.87 -25.34
C HIS A 716 12.00 18.41 -25.08
N PRO A 717 12.49 17.68 -26.09
CA PRO A 717 12.91 16.29 -25.92
C PRO A 717 13.93 16.12 -24.79
N TRP A 718 13.87 14.97 -24.10
CA TRP A 718 14.86 14.59 -23.12
C TRP A 718 16.24 14.45 -23.78
N PRO A 719 17.33 14.99 -23.19
CA PRO A 719 18.64 14.98 -23.82
C PRO A 719 19.18 13.54 -23.94
N GLU A 720 19.90 13.29 -25.03
CA GLU A 720 20.57 12.02 -25.27
C GLU A 720 22.08 12.17 -25.06
N ALA A 721 22.68 11.16 -24.43
CA ALA A 721 24.12 11.12 -24.26
C ALA A 721 24.79 10.62 -25.55
N ASP A 722 25.83 11.30 -26.04
CA ASP A 722 26.68 10.80 -27.12
C ASP A 722 27.55 9.66 -26.56
N PRO A 723 27.40 8.43 -27.09
CA PRO A 723 28.18 7.28 -26.62
C PRO A 723 29.70 7.49 -26.73
N SER A 724 30.17 8.21 -27.77
CA SER A 724 31.61 8.52 -27.94
C SER A 724 32.20 9.37 -26.81
N GLN A 725 31.39 10.17 -26.16
CA GLN A 725 31.78 10.99 -25.01
C GLN A 725 31.73 10.23 -23.67
N LEU A 726 31.15 9.02 -23.65
CA LEU A 726 31.09 8.14 -22.49
C LEU A 726 32.26 7.18 -22.39
N GLU A 727 32.97 7.01 -23.49
CA GLU A 727 34.23 6.24 -23.53
C GLU A 727 35.25 6.94 -22.62
N ARG A 728 35.75 6.22 -21.65
CA ARG A 728 36.80 6.70 -20.75
C ARG A 728 38.14 6.22 -21.27
N ASP A 729 39.04 7.14 -21.58
CA ASP A 729 40.42 6.82 -21.86
C ASP A 729 41.12 6.17 -20.65
N THR A 730 40.68 6.54 -19.43
CA THR A 730 41.20 6.00 -18.17
C THR A 730 40.06 5.75 -17.16
N PHE A 731 40.28 4.86 -16.18
CA PHE A 731 39.45 4.72 -14.99
C PHE A 731 40.29 4.57 -13.72
N GLU A 732 39.73 4.99 -12.57
CA GLU A 732 40.36 4.76 -11.28
C GLU A 732 40.22 3.28 -10.89
N LEU A 733 41.34 2.56 -10.94
CA LEU A 733 41.42 1.18 -10.48
C LEU A 733 41.46 1.16 -8.95
N VAL A 734 40.47 0.55 -8.33
CA VAL A 734 40.44 0.30 -6.89
C VAL A 734 41.14 -1.02 -6.60
N VAL A 735 42.18 -1.02 -5.76
CA VAL A 735 42.88 -2.24 -5.38
C VAL A 735 42.54 -2.62 -3.93
N GLN A 736 42.06 -3.84 -3.77
CA GLN A 736 41.69 -4.42 -2.50
C GLN A 736 42.58 -5.64 -2.17
N VAL A 737 42.82 -5.87 -0.88
CA VAL A 737 43.40 -7.12 -0.36
C VAL A 737 42.41 -7.65 0.68
N ASN A 738 41.91 -8.87 0.46
CA ASN A 738 40.86 -9.49 1.30
C ASN A 738 39.64 -8.57 1.49
N GLY A 739 39.18 -7.90 0.41
CA GLY A 739 38.02 -7.02 0.42
C GLY A 739 38.26 -5.64 1.04
N LYS A 740 39.44 -5.36 1.60
CA LYS A 740 39.75 -4.05 2.18
C LYS A 740 40.54 -3.20 1.17
N LEU A 741 40.08 -1.96 0.96
CA LEU A 741 40.77 -0.97 0.11
C LEU A 741 42.23 -0.78 0.56
N ARG A 742 43.17 -0.83 -0.43
CA ARG A 742 44.61 -0.63 -0.16
C ARG A 742 45.17 0.51 -1.00
N ASP A 743 44.78 0.59 -2.25
CA ASP A 743 45.24 1.67 -3.16
C ASP A 743 44.22 2.05 -4.20
N ARG A 744 44.44 3.21 -4.87
CA ARG A 744 43.68 3.70 -6.00
C ARG A 744 44.64 4.42 -6.94
N PHE A 745 44.53 4.17 -8.23
CA PHE A 745 45.28 4.90 -9.25
C PHE A 745 44.61 4.79 -10.61
N GLU A 746 44.86 5.74 -11.48
CA GLU A 746 44.31 5.74 -12.83
C GLU A 746 45.03 4.72 -13.71
N VAL A 747 44.25 4.03 -14.52
CA VAL A 747 44.71 3.10 -15.56
C VAL A 747 43.94 3.34 -16.86
N GLU A 748 44.54 2.95 -18.01
CA GLU A 748 43.87 3.02 -19.32
C GLU A 748 42.63 2.10 -19.33
N ALA A 749 41.52 2.55 -19.97
CA ALA A 749 40.26 1.86 -19.95
C ALA A 749 40.30 0.51 -20.66
N ASP A 750 41.16 0.37 -21.67
CA ASP A 750 41.39 -0.81 -22.51
C ASP A 750 42.50 -1.71 -21.96
N MET A 751 43.08 -1.40 -20.78
CA MET A 751 44.16 -2.20 -20.19
C MET A 751 43.70 -3.66 -19.93
N PRO A 752 44.44 -4.65 -20.46
CA PRO A 752 44.12 -6.06 -20.25
C PRO A 752 44.07 -6.47 -18.78
N GLU A 753 43.25 -7.46 -18.44
CA GLU A 753 43.05 -7.89 -17.03
C GLU A 753 44.36 -8.34 -16.36
N ASP A 754 45.21 -9.02 -17.08
CA ASP A 754 46.53 -9.48 -16.61
C ASP A 754 47.45 -8.31 -16.29
N GLU A 755 47.39 -7.24 -17.07
CA GLU A 755 48.16 -6.00 -16.81
C GLU A 755 47.58 -5.22 -15.67
N LEU A 756 46.23 -5.12 -15.54
CA LEU A 756 45.55 -4.54 -14.37
C LEU A 756 45.97 -5.25 -13.09
N VAL A 757 46.02 -6.58 -13.12
CA VAL A 757 46.48 -7.39 -11.98
C VAL A 757 47.95 -7.17 -11.68
N ALA A 758 48.78 -7.13 -12.72
CA ALA A 758 50.21 -6.86 -12.55
C ALA A 758 50.44 -5.49 -11.90
N ARG A 759 49.75 -4.44 -12.39
CA ARG A 759 49.86 -3.10 -11.90
C ARG A 759 49.31 -2.97 -10.46
N ALA A 760 48.22 -3.68 -10.15
CA ALA A 760 47.67 -3.74 -8.78
C ALA A 760 48.68 -4.36 -7.79
N LYS A 761 49.34 -5.44 -8.19
CA LYS A 761 50.41 -6.10 -7.40
C LYS A 761 51.66 -5.26 -7.26
N ALA A 762 51.98 -4.44 -8.25
CA ALA A 762 53.16 -3.57 -8.22
C ALA A 762 53.00 -2.33 -7.33
N SER A 763 51.79 -2.01 -6.89
CA SER A 763 51.58 -0.88 -5.98
C SER A 763 52.35 -1.10 -4.66
N PRO A 764 53.13 -0.13 -4.20
CA PRO A 764 53.88 -0.24 -2.95
C PRO A 764 53.02 -0.53 -1.72
N ARG A 765 51.79 0.03 -1.69
CA ARG A 765 50.82 -0.15 -0.60
C ARG A 765 50.21 -1.57 -0.59
N VAL A 766 50.17 -2.20 -1.74
CA VAL A 766 49.68 -3.57 -1.93
C VAL A 766 50.82 -4.55 -1.67
N GLN A 767 52.03 -4.31 -2.19
CA GLN A 767 53.20 -5.14 -1.99
C GLN A 767 53.49 -5.39 -0.50
N ALA A 768 53.40 -4.31 0.32
CA ALA A 768 53.58 -4.42 1.77
C ALA A 768 52.56 -5.36 2.45
N ARG A 769 51.49 -5.77 1.77
CA ARG A 769 50.49 -6.71 2.25
C ARG A 769 50.54 -8.09 1.60
N LEU A 770 51.35 -8.23 0.56
CA LEU A 770 51.62 -9.51 -0.13
C LEU A 770 52.93 -10.14 0.31
N GLU A 771 53.79 -9.40 1.01
CA GLU A 771 55.07 -9.94 1.54
C GLU A 771 54.81 -11.10 2.51
N GLY A 772 55.36 -12.29 2.16
CA GLY A 772 55.27 -13.46 3.02
C GLY A 772 53.90 -14.17 3.06
N VAL A 773 53.00 -13.84 2.21
CA VAL A 773 51.66 -14.48 2.14
C VAL A 773 51.42 -15.03 0.75
N GLU A 774 50.69 -16.14 0.64
CA GLU A 774 50.35 -16.78 -0.63
C GLU A 774 49.05 -16.22 -1.22
N LEU A 775 49.07 -15.84 -2.49
CA LEU A 775 47.91 -15.35 -3.23
C LEU A 775 47.03 -16.52 -3.64
N ARG A 776 45.84 -16.65 -3.06
CA ARG A 776 44.86 -17.72 -3.34
C ARG A 776 44.01 -17.45 -4.59
N LYS A 777 43.53 -16.22 -4.72
CA LYS A 777 42.59 -15.86 -5.79
C LYS A 777 42.73 -14.38 -6.14
N THR A 778 42.64 -14.09 -7.40
CA THR A 778 42.49 -12.72 -7.92
C THR A 778 41.06 -12.57 -8.48
N ILE A 779 40.38 -11.53 -8.09
CA ILE A 779 39.04 -11.18 -8.57
C ILE A 779 39.17 -9.84 -9.28
N VAL A 780 38.91 -9.81 -10.57
CA VAL A 780 38.89 -8.59 -11.37
C VAL A 780 37.44 -8.23 -11.68
N VAL A 781 37.05 -7.00 -11.40
CA VAL A 781 35.78 -6.40 -11.85
C VAL A 781 36.16 -5.36 -12.90
N PRO A 782 35.93 -5.64 -14.19
CA PRO A 782 36.33 -4.76 -15.28
C PRO A 782 35.88 -3.32 -15.08
N GLY A 783 36.77 -2.35 -15.33
CA GLY A 783 36.48 -0.92 -15.16
C GLY A 783 36.28 -0.45 -13.73
N LYS A 784 36.57 -1.30 -12.70
CA LYS A 784 36.23 -0.93 -11.31
C LYS A 784 37.29 -1.32 -10.28
N LEU A 785 37.61 -2.61 -10.12
CA LEU A 785 38.53 -3.03 -9.05
C LEU A 785 39.26 -4.34 -9.33
N VAL A 786 40.40 -4.49 -8.67
CA VAL A 786 41.12 -5.75 -8.47
C VAL A 786 41.13 -6.07 -6.98
N ASN A 787 40.65 -7.26 -6.61
CA ASN A 787 40.74 -7.77 -5.24
C ASN A 787 41.65 -9.00 -5.19
N LEU A 788 42.75 -8.88 -4.42
CA LEU A 788 43.73 -9.94 -4.20
C LEU A 788 43.36 -10.67 -2.91
N VAL A 789 42.99 -11.93 -3.00
CA VAL A 789 42.66 -12.78 -1.85
C VAL A 789 43.90 -13.55 -1.45
N VAL A 790 44.41 -13.33 -0.24
CA VAL A 790 45.60 -13.97 0.31
C VAL A 790 45.28 -14.80 1.57
N ASP A 791 46.13 -15.83 1.82
CA ASP A 791 46.04 -16.65 3.03
C ASP A 791 46.46 -15.89 4.27
N GLY A 792 45.72 -16.09 5.33
CA GLY A 792 46.12 -15.84 6.73
C GLY A 792 46.74 -14.49 7.05
N GLY A 793 45.93 -13.42 7.08
CA GLY A 793 46.24 -12.16 7.71
C GLY A 793 45.25 -11.85 8.82
N GLY A 794 45.36 -12.55 9.93
CA GLY A 794 44.79 -12.12 11.19
C GLY A 794 45.39 -10.77 11.57
N ALA A 795 44.56 -9.87 12.06
CA ALA A 795 44.80 -8.52 12.51
C ALA A 795 46.21 -8.18 12.99
N ARG A 796 46.83 -7.14 12.41
CA ARG A 796 47.59 -6.11 13.10
C ARG A 796 47.33 -4.78 12.49
#